data_6e2f28e2faaae007edd0ff7b4c88489c
#
_entry.id   6e2f28e2faaae007edd0ff7b4c88489c
#
_cell.length_a   1.000
_cell.length_b   1.000
_cell.length_c   1.000
_cell.angle_alpha   90.00
_cell.angle_beta   90.00
_cell.angle_gamma   90.00
#
_symmetry.space_group_name_H-M   'P 1'
#
loop_
_entity.id
_entity.type
_entity.pdbx_description
1 polymer ?
#
loop_
_entity_poly.entity_id
_entity_poly.type
_entity_poly.pdbx_seq_one_letter_code
_entity_poly.pdbx_strand_id
1 'polypeptide(L)'
;MASRIKSRGVGVCLRIALFLWIVSFWTTTAASAQTIMVDAGPSHVANTFSPVHSLGAAIDRLKTGTPDHLLTDPVLKEILGAGWQTVTYRQNTELMVEAWHWNPHGTWSNAEKQQGYFVGSAAPTAEMIRHSWAAPLPHRGFSRGDGNGWSRLTDGDAKSYWKSNPYLTKAFTGEDDSLHPQWVMIDLGSKIPVNAVRIAWAEPYARHYSVQFWTGDLEPFYDGTTKGTWQTFPLGGITEGKGGTVTLKLVSWMVPVRYLRIWMTESSNTCDTHGSADKRNCVGYAINELYVGALSADGQFNDYVTHFPSRNQSVTWPSSVDPWHAASDMDESRGDQVGFDFFFTSGVTRGLPTMVPIAMLYSTPEDAANEIAYLYKRHYPISWIEMGEEADGQHMLPEDYGALYLQFATAIHRLVPDAKLGGPPFEGTFDDVEVWPDAAGKVSWLGRFVDYLKAHGRLNDFTFFSFEHYPYQDKPTYSWADLYPEPGYVSHIVQVWKDNGLPPNIPFFMTEGNIGGGAGPSTVKGALWLADYVGSMMTAGAGATYFFHYMPYPGNFNGFLLLDENYNLKGYPPQYLATQVITKEWVQPVDAPHKLFKVSSDVTDAAGTLLVTAYAVERPDGQWSVMLVNRDQYNDHAVKVVFNDPEAKRDRHFSGQVDRITFGSAEYLWHPEEERGHADPDGPPSNSKVSGGVETFYKLPMASVTVLRGSVGDQ
;
A
#
# COMPACT_ATOMS: atom_id res chain seq x y z
N MET A 1 -60.84 -23.65 23.16
CA MET A 1 -62.05 -23.08 23.78
C MET A 1 -62.35 -21.83 22.97
N ALA A 2 -63.25 -21.91 22.00
CA ALA A 2 -64.66 -21.58 21.98
C ALA A 2 -64.88 -20.14 22.46
N SER A 3 -65.42 -19.21 21.71
CA SER A 3 -66.72 -19.30 21.01
C SER A 3 -66.93 -18.15 19.99
N ARG A 4 -67.71 -18.51 19.00
CA ARG A 4 -68.43 -17.66 18.04
C ARG A 4 -69.46 -16.75 18.70
N ILE A 5 -69.74 -15.61 18.04
CA ILE A 5 -71.14 -15.20 17.82
C ILE A 5 -71.26 -14.45 16.49
N LYS A 6 -72.29 -14.82 15.71
CA LYS A 6 -72.81 -14.22 14.48
C LYS A 6 -73.90 -13.19 14.83
N SER A 7 -74.06 -12.13 14.03
CA SER A 7 -75.38 -11.64 13.74
C SER A 7 -75.47 -11.04 12.32
N ARG A 8 -76.61 -11.35 11.68
CA ARG A 8 -77.04 -10.97 10.33
C ARG A 8 -77.77 -9.60 10.37
N GLY A 9 -77.69 -8.89 9.29
CA GLY A 9 -78.60 -7.79 8.99
C GLY A 9 -78.66 -7.51 7.49
N VAL A 10 -79.86 -7.72 6.92
CA VAL A 10 -80.26 -7.59 5.51
C VAL A 10 -80.68 -6.15 5.22
N GLY A 11 -80.39 -5.66 3.98
CA GLY A 11 -81.09 -4.47 3.52
C GLY A 11 -80.59 -3.84 2.21
N VAL A 12 -81.15 -4.32 1.12
CA VAL A 12 -81.77 -3.60 -0.04
C VAL A 12 -80.89 -2.68 -0.94
N CYS A 13 -80.98 -3.00 -2.23
CA CYS A 13 -80.47 -2.34 -3.44
C CYS A 13 -80.88 -0.87 -3.62
N LEU A 14 -79.88 -0.11 -4.17
CA LEU A 14 -80.26 0.91 -5.21
C LEU A 14 -79.06 1.03 -6.20
N ARG A 15 -79.35 0.70 -7.49
CA ARG A 15 -78.42 0.89 -8.62
C ARG A 15 -78.51 2.36 -9.06
N ILE A 16 -77.31 3.05 -9.02
CA ILE A 16 -77.08 4.24 -9.85
C ILE A 16 -75.76 4.01 -10.58
N ALA A 17 -75.89 3.84 -11.89
CA ALA A 17 -74.72 3.77 -12.79
C ALA A 17 -74.24 5.21 -13.02
N LEU A 18 -73.04 5.51 -12.54
CA LEU A 18 -72.29 6.71 -12.92
C LEU A 18 -71.12 6.29 -13.77
N PHE A 19 -71.19 6.57 -15.09
CA PHE A 19 -70.03 6.44 -15.99
C PHE A 19 -69.02 7.53 -15.68
N LEU A 20 -67.97 7.21 -14.94
CA LEU A 20 -66.75 8.02 -14.82
C LEU A 20 -65.78 7.65 -15.91
N TRP A 21 -65.66 8.54 -16.89
CA TRP A 21 -64.55 8.53 -17.83
C TRP A 21 -63.28 8.83 -17.05
N ILE A 22 -62.45 7.81 -16.75
CA ILE A 22 -61.08 7.98 -16.29
C ILE A 22 -60.25 8.25 -17.54
N VAL A 23 -59.99 9.52 -17.82
CA VAL A 23 -58.91 9.93 -18.73
C VAL A 23 -57.60 9.66 -17.98
N SER A 24 -56.97 8.52 -18.27
CA SER A 24 -55.61 8.25 -17.85
C SER A 24 -54.72 9.21 -18.62
N PHE A 25 -54.32 10.32 -17.97
CA PHE A 25 -53.17 11.09 -18.38
C PHE A 25 -51.94 10.22 -18.15
N TRP A 26 -51.48 9.54 -19.20
CA TRP A 26 -50.11 9.08 -19.25
C TRP A 26 -49.24 10.32 -19.31
N THR A 27 -48.78 10.82 -18.18
CA THR A 27 -47.62 11.69 -18.14
C THR A 27 -46.44 10.80 -18.54
N THR A 28 -46.10 10.83 -19.80
CA THR A 28 -44.75 10.44 -20.23
C THR A 28 -43.83 11.47 -19.57
N THR A 29 -43.28 11.12 -18.40
CA THR A 29 -42.09 11.78 -17.95
C THR A 29 -41.09 11.51 -19.07
N ALA A 30 -40.82 12.54 -19.88
CA ALA A 30 -39.68 12.53 -20.76
C ALA A 30 -38.47 12.22 -19.85
N ALA A 31 -37.94 11.02 -19.96
CA ALA A 31 -36.67 10.71 -19.30
C ALA A 31 -35.68 11.79 -19.79
N SER A 32 -35.23 12.63 -18.87
CA SER A 32 -34.20 13.61 -19.24
C SER A 32 -33.01 12.82 -19.82
N ALA A 33 -32.54 13.28 -20.96
CA ALA A 33 -31.41 12.63 -21.60
C ALA A 33 -30.22 12.61 -20.64
N GLN A 34 -29.77 11.41 -20.25
CA GLN A 34 -28.60 11.24 -19.39
C GLN A 34 -27.37 11.79 -20.11
N THR A 35 -26.57 12.62 -19.42
CA THR A 35 -25.48 13.37 -20.02
C THR A 35 -24.17 13.15 -19.28
N ILE A 36 -23.12 12.94 -20.05
CA ILE A 36 -21.73 12.95 -19.61
C ILE A 36 -21.13 14.27 -20.13
N MET A 37 -20.77 15.16 -19.24
CA MET A 37 -20.21 16.48 -19.56
C MET A 37 -18.71 16.50 -19.32
N VAL A 38 -17.93 16.65 -20.37
CA VAL A 38 -16.48 16.84 -20.31
C VAL A 38 -16.19 18.33 -20.25
N ASP A 39 -15.46 18.78 -19.25
CA ASP A 39 -14.97 20.15 -19.14
C ASP A 39 -13.71 20.30 -20.05
N ALA A 40 -13.96 20.60 -21.32
CA ALA A 40 -12.94 20.61 -22.37
C ALA A 40 -12.28 21.99 -22.60
N GLY A 41 -12.36 22.89 -21.61
CA GLY A 41 -11.65 24.17 -21.64
C GLY A 41 -10.14 23.96 -21.68
N PRO A 42 -9.40 24.62 -22.60
CA PRO A 42 -7.95 24.40 -22.74
C PRO A 42 -7.15 24.66 -21.45
N SER A 43 -7.59 25.56 -20.58
CA SER A 43 -6.99 25.83 -19.27
C SER A 43 -7.45 24.88 -18.16
N HIS A 44 -8.43 24.01 -18.43
CA HIS A 44 -9.07 23.13 -17.44
C HIS A 44 -8.50 21.70 -17.43
N VAL A 45 -7.29 21.52 -17.96
CA VAL A 45 -6.58 20.24 -17.92
C VAL A 45 -6.36 19.83 -16.47
N ALA A 46 -6.93 18.68 -16.05
CA ALA A 46 -6.79 18.18 -14.70
C ALA A 46 -5.41 17.51 -14.47
N ASN A 47 -4.91 16.81 -15.50
CA ASN A 47 -3.59 16.18 -15.47
C ASN A 47 -3.02 16.04 -16.88
N THR A 48 -1.69 16.01 -16.99
CA THR A 48 -0.97 15.69 -18.23
C THR A 48 0.03 14.58 -17.93
N PHE A 49 -0.07 13.47 -18.64
CA PHE A 49 0.74 12.30 -18.37
C PHE A 49 1.12 11.55 -19.66
N SER A 50 2.23 10.80 -19.61
CA SER A 50 2.58 9.81 -20.62
C SER A 50 2.19 8.42 -20.10
N PRO A 51 1.34 7.67 -20.80
CA PRO A 51 0.97 6.31 -20.37
C PRO A 51 2.16 5.38 -20.16
N VAL A 52 3.25 5.61 -20.91
CA VAL A 52 4.48 4.80 -20.80
C VAL A 52 5.14 4.95 -19.43
N HIS A 53 5.01 6.11 -18.79
CA HIS A 53 5.63 6.41 -17.50
C HIS A 53 4.64 6.44 -16.33
N SER A 54 3.34 6.47 -16.63
CA SER A 54 2.31 6.70 -15.60
C SER A 54 1.35 5.53 -15.38
N LEU A 55 1.23 4.61 -16.35
CA LEU A 55 0.37 3.44 -16.22
C LEU A 55 1.23 2.19 -16.12
N GLY A 56 1.47 1.76 -14.91
CA GLY A 56 2.40 0.69 -14.58
C GLY A 56 1.81 -0.44 -13.75
N ALA A 57 2.68 -1.38 -13.43
CA ALA A 57 2.34 -2.46 -12.52
C ALA A 57 3.52 -2.79 -11.59
N ALA A 58 3.19 -3.27 -10.40
CA ALA A 58 4.16 -3.67 -9.40
C ALA A 58 4.53 -5.14 -9.52
N ILE A 59 5.80 -5.45 -9.31
CA ILE A 59 6.32 -6.79 -9.17
C ILE A 59 6.94 -6.90 -7.79
N ASP A 60 6.34 -7.74 -6.95
CA ASP A 60 6.80 -8.02 -5.62
C ASP A 60 7.35 -9.44 -5.52
N ARG A 61 7.62 -9.87 -4.30
CA ARG A 61 8.13 -11.19 -3.95
C ARG A 61 7.38 -12.31 -4.70
N LEU A 62 8.15 -13.13 -5.38
CA LEU A 62 7.63 -14.30 -6.06
C LEU A 62 7.88 -15.54 -5.22
N LYS A 63 7.00 -16.51 -5.35
CA LYS A 63 7.16 -17.79 -4.65
C LYS A 63 8.43 -18.50 -5.12
N THR A 64 9.19 -19.10 -4.20
CA THR A 64 10.43 -19.85 -4.49
C THR A 64 10.26 -20.81 -5.66
N GLY A 65 11.16 -20.73 -6.64
CA GLY A 65 11.15 -21.54 -7.85
C GLY A 65 10.26 -21.01 -8.97
N THR A 66 9.45 -19.98 -8.74
CA THR A 66 8.58 -19.41 -9.79
C THR A 66 9.28 -18.44 -10.74
N PRO A 67 10.32 -17.67 -10.36
CA PRO A 67 10.93 -16.68 -11.25
C PRO A 67 11.38 -17.27 -12.60
N ASP A 68 12.01 -18.45 -12.57
CA ASP A 68 12.53 -19.12 -13.77
C ASP A 68 11.43 -19.63 -14.71
N HIS A 69 10.21 -19.77 -14.22
CA HIS A 69 9.06 -20.18 -15.01
C HIS A 69 8.21 -19.00 -15.49
N LEU A 70 8.14 -17.93 -14.71
CA LEU A 70 7.35 -16.74 -15.04
C LEU A 70 8.09 -15.79 -15.99
N LEU A 71 9.39 -15.61 -15.81
CA LEU A 71 10.20 -14.71 -16.64
C LEU A 71 10.72 -15.43 -17.90
N THR A 72 9.85 -16.16 -18.57
CA THR A 72 10.09 -16.84 -19.85
C THR A 72 9.35 -16.16 -21.00
N ASP A 73 9.88 -16.20 -22.21
CA ASP A 73 9.26 -15.52 -23.36
C ASP A 73 7.76 -15.80 -23.55
N PRO A 74 7.26 -17.05 -23.44
CA PRO A 74 5.84 -17.32 -23.60
C PRO A 74 4.97 -16.64 -22.54
N VAL A 75 5.37 -16.71 -21.25
CA VAL A 75 4.60 -16.13 -20.13
C VAL A 75 4.70 -14.61 -20.14
N LEU A 76 5.91 -14.07 -20.37
CA LEU A 76 6.11 -12.61 -20.46
C LEU A 76 5.31 -11.99 -21.61
N LYS A 77 5.22 -12.65 -22.75
CA LYS A 77 4.39 -12.19 -23.88
C LYS A 77 2.94 -11.98 -23.44
N GLU A 78 2.39 -12.91 -22.68
CA GLU A 78 1.01 -12.81 -22.21
C GLU A 78 0.87 -11.73 -21.13
N ILE A 79 1.77 -11.68 -20.14
CA ILE A 79 1.77 -10.63 -19.10
C ILE A 79 1.83 -9.24 -19.75
N LEU A 80 2.81 -9.01 -20.61
CA LEU A 80 3.03 -7.74 -21.30
C LEU A 80 1.90 -7.39 -22.27
N GLY A 81 1.18 -8.42 -22.72
CA GLY A 81 -0.01 -8.32 -23.58
C GLY A 81 -1.17 -7.53 -22.98
N ALA A 82 -1.23 -7.39 -21.67
CA ALA A 82 -2.20 -6.53 -20.98
C ALA A 82 -1.97 -5.03 -21.27
N GLY A 83 -0.71 -4.61 -21.42
CA GLY A 83 -0.38 -3.25 -21.84
C GLY A 83 0.13 -2.31 -20.75
N TRP A 84 0.26 -2.74 -19.49
CA TRP A 84 1.01 -1.96 -18.50
C TRP A 84 2.42 -1.70 -19.03
N GLN A 85 2.96 -0.51 -18.76
CA GLN A 85 4.21 -0.05 -19.36
C GLN A 85 5.35 -0.07 -18.36
N THR A 86 5.49 0.95 -17.53
CA THR A 86 6.50 1.01 -16.50
C THR A 86 6.24 -0.01 -15.40
N VAL A 87 7.28 -0.42 -14.69
CA VAL A 87 7.15 -1.32 -13.54
C VAL A 87 7.79 -0.73 -12.30
N THR A 88 7.32 -1.13 -11.13
CA THR A 88 8.05 -1.02 -9.88
C THR A 88 8.48 -2.41 -9.47
N TYR A 89 9.72 -2.54 -9.03
CA TYR A 89 10.28 -3.81 -8.59
C TYR A 89 10.66 -3.73 -7.12
N ARG A 90 10.04 -4.56 -6.29
CA ARG A 90 10.11 -4.50 -4.83
C ARG A 90 10.97 -5.65 -4.29
N GLN A 91 12.22 -5.72 -4.74
CA GLN A 91 13.15 -6.77 -4.35
C GLN A 91 13.56 -6.68 -2.89
N ASN A 92 13.87 -5.49 -2.41
CA ASN A 92 14.33 -5.26 -1.05
C ASN A 92 13.18 -4.83 -0.15
N THR A 93 12.10 -5.61 -0.13
CA THR A 93 10.99 -5.32 0.76
C THR A 93 11.37 -5.57 2.20
N GLU A 94 10.81 -4.80 3.09
CA GLU A 94 11.01 -4.88 4.53
C GLU A 94 9.90 -5.66 5.22
N LEU A 95 8.95 -6.15 4.43
CA LEU A 95 7.81 -6.90 4.93
C LEU A 95 8.21 -8.31 5.40
N MET A 96 7.37 -8.85 6.26
CA MET A 96 7.39 -10.24 6.69
C MET A 96 8.67 -10.68 7.39
N VAL A 97 9.33 -9.76 8.10
CA VAL A 97 10.45 -10.12 8.99
C VAL A 97 11.69 -10.59 8.21
N GLU A 98 11.84 -10.19 6.96
CA GLU A 98 12.98 -10.54 6.13
C GLU A 98 13.58 -9.31 5.46
N ALA A 99 14.88 -9.17 5.54
CA ALA A 99 15.63 -8.22 4.73
C ALA A 99 16.26 -8.97 3.56
N TRP A 100 16.10 -8.44 2.37
CA TRP A 100 16.63 -9.04 1.16
C TRP A 100 18.01 -8.49 0.82
N HIS A 101 18.96 -9.36 0.52
CA HIS A 101 20.27 -8.96 0.00
C HIS A 101 20.25 -9.00 -1.51
N TRP A 102 20.44 -7.83 -2.11
CA TRP A 102 20.51 -7.65 -3.55
C TRP A 102 21.76 -8.31 -4.17
N ASN A 103 22.83 -8.52 -3.39
CA ASN A 103 24.10 -9.08 -3.85
C ASN A 103 24.75 -9.91 -2.73
N PRO A 104 25.04 -11.21 -2.97
CA PRO A 104 25.71 -12.05 -1.98
C PRO A 104 27.21 -11.74 -1.83
N HIS A 105 27.77 -10.98 -2.77
CA HIS A 105 29.18 -10.57 -2.75
C HIS A 105 29.32 -9.23 -2.04
N GLY A 106 30.12 -9.18 -1.01
CA GLY A 106 30.31 -7.96 -0.24
C GLY A 106 31.24 -8.18 0.95
N THR A 107 31.13 -7.30 1.91
CA THR A 107 31.96 -7.29 3.10
C THR A 107 31.12 -7.23 4.37
N TRP A 108 31.59 -7.90 5.40
CA TRP A 108 31.07 -7.83 6.75
C TRP A 108 31.90 -6.87 7.60
N SER A 109 31.29 -6.14 8.52
CA SER A 109 32.03 -5.28 9.46
C SER A 109 33.00 -6.05 10.34
N ASN A 110 32.74 -7.34 10.59
CA ASN A 110 33.68 -8.31 11.10
C ASN A 110 33.94 -9.37 10.03
N ALA A 111 34.94 -9.14 9.19
CA ALA A 111 35.27 -10.00 8.05
C ALA A 111 35.75 -11.39 8.48
N GLU A 112 36.47 -11.49 9.60
CA GLU A 112 37.04 -12.76 10.11
C GLU A 112 35.91 -13.74 10.48
N LYS A 113 34.88 -13.24 11.17
CA LYS A 113 33.72 -14.04 11.63
C LYS A 113 32.58 -14.06 10.63
N GLN A 114 32.67 -13.29 9.54
CA GLN A 114 31.58 -13.09 8.56
C GLN A 114 30.27 -12.74 9.24
N GLN A 115 30.30 -11.69 10.05
CA GLN A 115 29.13 -11.21 10.79
C GLN A 115 29.19 -9.69 10.99
N GLY A 116 28.07 -9.12 11.42
CA GLY A 116 27.94 -7.70 11.70
C GLY A 116 27.08 -7.01 10.66
N TYR A 117 27.54 -5.88 10.18
CA TYR A 117 26.84 -5.07 9.18
C TYR A 117 27.40 -5.42 7.81
N PHE A 118 26.52 -5.94 6.96
CA PHE A 118 26.89 -6.36 5.62
C PHE A 118 26.79 -5.19 4.64
N VAL A 119 27.71 -5.15 3.68
CA VAL A 119 27.67 -4.19 2.57
C VAL A 119 27.90 -4.96 1.28
N GLY A 120 26.90 -5.02 0.42
CA GLY A 120 26.97 -5.65 -0.89
C GLY A 120 27.98 -4.96 -1.81
N SER A 121 28.51 -5.68 -2.78
CA SER A 121 29.47 -5.14 -3.74
C SER A 121 28.74 -4.34 -4.83
N ALA A 122 29.14 -3.09 -5.03
CA ALA A 122 28.68 -2.27 -6.16
C ALA A 122 29.36 -2.63 -7.50
N ALA A 123 30.34 -3.52 -7.52
CA ALA A 123 31.02 -3.94 -8.74
C ALA A 123 30.12 -4.91 -9.53
N PRO A 124 29.93 -4.72 -10.86
CA PRO A 124 29.25 -5.70 -11.70
C PRO A 124 29.97 -7.04 -11.65
N THR A 125 29.23 -8.13 -11.47
CA THR A 125 29.75 -9.48 -11.54
C THR A 125 29.76 -9.99 -12.98
N ALA A 126 30.59 -11.03 -13.28
CA ALA A 126 30.56 -11.68 -14.58
C ALA A 126 29.27 -12.48 -14.81
N GLU A 127 28.68 -12.98 -13.72
CA GLU A 127 27.43 -13.73 -13.75
C GLU A 127 26.25 -12.82 -13.35
N MET A 128 25.10 -13.06 -13.99
CA MET A 128 23.85 -12.43 -13.56
C MET A 128 23.43 -13.01 -12.22
N ILE A 129 22.96 -12.15 -11.33
CA ILE A 129 22.31 -12.57 -10.11
C ILE A 129 20.87 -12.90 -10.45
N ARG A 130 20.54 -14.18 -10.44
CA ARG A 130 19.19 -14.66 -10.82
C ARG A 130 18.20 -14.57 -9.67
N HIS A 131 18.68 -14.77 -8.45
CA HIS A 131 17.88 -14.72 -7.23
C HIS A 131 18.53 -13.78 -6.22
N SER A 132 17.74 -13.12 -5.42
CA SER A 132 18.22 -12.38 -4.25
C SER A 132 18.32 -13.29 -3.04
N TRP A 133 18.89 -12.76 -1.99
CA TRP A 133 19.13 -13.45 -0.74
C TRP A 133 18.20 -12.94 0.34
N ALA A 134 17.67 -13.82 1.17
CA ALA A 134 16.97 -13.46 2.37
C ALA A 134 17.86 -13.64 3.60
N ALA A 135 17.76 -12.71 4.54
CA ALA A 135 18.26 -12.88 5.90
C ALA A 135 17.07 -12.66 6.85
N PRO A 136 16.77 -13.61 7.76
CA PRO A 136 15.68 -13.42 8.67
C PRO A 136 15.90 -12.18 9.53
N LEU A 137 14.89 -11.32 9.60
CA LEU A 137 14.85 -10.23 10.55
C LEU A 137 14.38 -10.75 11.90
N PRO A 138 14.88 -10.20 12.85
CA PRO A 138 16.23 -9.74 13.08
C PRO A 138 16.92 -10.68 14.05
N HIS A 139 18.16 -10.92 13.87
CA HIS A 139 18.93 -11.66 14.85
C HIS A 139 18.87 -11.06 16.24
N ARG A 140 18.57 -9.78 16.35
CA ARG A 140 18.48 -9.05 17.61
C ARG A 140 17.03 -8.76 18.02
N GLY A 141 16.09 -9.53 17.51
CA GLY A 141 14.75 -9.69 18.07
C GLY A 141 13.68 -8.77 17.53
N PHE A 142 12.72 -9.35 16.82
CA PHE A 142 11.51 -8.71 16.35
C PHE A 142 10.33 -9.70 16.40
N SER A 143 9.12 -9.21 16.65
CA SER A 143 7.87 -9.94 16.39
C SER A 143 6.73 -8.96 16.26
N ARG A 144 5.99 -9.08 15.17
CA ARG A 144 4.69 -8.40 14.99
C ARG A 144 3.52 -9.22 15.55
N GLY A 145 3.76 -10.43 16.05
CA GLY A 145 2.73 -11.31 16.58
C GLY A 145 1.85 -12.00 15.54
N ASP A 146 1.87 -11.63 14.29
CA ASP A 146 1.04 -12.17 13.21
C ASP A 146 1.65 -13.40 12.52
N GLY A 147 2.77 -13.86 13.02
CA GLY A 147 3.38 -15.09 12.53
C GLY A 147 4.57 -14.93 11.62
N ASN A 148 5.04 -13.74 11.40
CA ASN A 148 6.21 -13.46 10.56
C ASN A 148 7.55 -13.58 11.30
N GLY A 149 7.57 -14.23 12.44
CA GLY A 149 8.75 -14.42 13.26
C GLY A 149 8.38 -14.55 14.73
N TRP A 150 9.34 -14.43 15.60
CA TRP A 150 9.14 -14.37 17.05
C TRP A 150 10.12 -13.37 17.67
N SER A 151 9.70 -12.79 18.79
CA SER A 151 10.46 -11.78 19.49
C SER A 151 11.58 -12.40 20.32
N ARG A 152 12.71 -11.71 20.37
CA ARG A 152 13.78 -11.98 21.34
C ARG A 152 13.47 -11.40 22.73
N LEU A 153 12.43 -10.58 22.83
CA LEU A 153 12.01 -9.98 24.10
C LEU A 153 11.25 -10.96 24.99
N THR A 154 10.74 -12.06 24.42
CA THR A 154 9.86 -13.02 25.11
C THR A 154 10.13 -14.47 24.63
N ASP A 155 11.33 -14.77 24.15
CA ASP A 155 11.65 -16.13 23.65
C ASP A 155 12.10 -17.12 24.73
N GLY A 156 12.39 -16.63 25.93
CA GLY A 156 12.85 -17.45 27.05
C GLY A 156 14.33 -17.80 27.00
N ASP A 157 15.08 -17.23 26.05
CA ASP A 157 16.54 -17.42 25.96
C ASP A 157 17.29 -16.20 26.50
N ALA A 158 17.86 -16.30 27.67
CA ALA A 158 18.63 -15.23 28.30
C ALA A 158 19.90 -14.82 27.53
N LYS A 159 20.26 -15.49 26.44
CA LYS A 159 21.42 -15.17 25.60
C LYS A 159 21.03 -14.41 24.36
N SER A 160 19.81 -14.53 23.91
CA SER A 160 19.27 -13.74 22.81
C SER A 160 18.93 -12.33 23.32
N TYR A 161 18.83 -11.38 22.42
CA TYR A 161 18.38 -10.03 22.75
C TYR A 161 17.84 -9.30 21.53
N TRP A 162 16.87 -8.42 21.77
CA TRP A 162 16.53 -7.36 20.85
C TRP A 162 17.50 -6.20 21.00
N LYS A 163 17.83 -5.53 19.89
CA LYS A 163 18.57 -4.27 19.89
C LYS A 163 17.97 -3.28 18.91
N SER A 164 17.90 -2.01 19.30
CA SER A 164 17.41 -0.91 18.46
C SER A 164 18.40 -0.60 17.33
N ASN A 165 17.91 0.05 16.26
CA ASN A 165 18.73 0.47 15.14
C ASN A 165 19.80 1.49 15.60
N PRO A 166 21.11 1.21 15.40
CA PRO A 166 22.19 2.10 15.82
C PRO A 166 22.20 3.42 15.07
N TYR A 167 21.66 3.47 13.86
CA TYR A 167 21.61 4.68 13.03
C TYR A 167 20.63 5.73 13.55
N LEU A 168 19.79 5.41 14.54
CA LEU A 168 18.87 6.33 15.22
C LEU A 168 19.47 6.96 16.49
N THR A 169 20.76 6.79 16.71
CA THR A 169 21.44 7.35 17.87
C THR A 169 22.22 8.62 17.52
N LYS A 170 22.55 9.43 18.54
CA LYS A 170 23.34 10.65 18.40
C LYS A 170 24.68 10.44 17.66
N ALA A 171 25.25 9.24 17.76
CA ALA A 171 26.50 8.90 17.09
C ALA A 171 26.39 8.93 15.56
N PHE A 172 25.18 8.83 15.02
CA PHE A 172 24.90 8.79 13.58
C PHE A 172 23.98 9.95 13.13
N THR A 173 22.97 10.32 13.90
CA THR A 173 22.07 11.44 13.58
C THR A 173 22.74 12.80 13.88
N GLY A 174 23.63 12.85 14.87
CA GLY A 174 24.14 14.10 15.45
C GLY A 174 23.17 14.75 16.44
N GLU A 175 21.95 14.25 16.56
CA GLU A 175 20.90 14.75 17.44
C GLU A 175 20.91 14.01 18.79
N ASP A 176 20.31 14.61 19.82
CA ASP A 176 20.20 13.97 21.11
C ASP A 176 19.31 12.74 21.05
N ASP A 177 19.67 11.64 21.72
CA ASP A 177 18.91 10.39 21.70
C ASP A 177 17.46 10.55 22.16
N SER A 178 17.16 11.59 22.96
CA SER A 178 15.79 11.90 23.40
C SER A 178 14.88 12.41 22.27
N LEU A 179 15.45 12.86 21.15
CA LEU A 179 14.69 13.23 19.94
C LEU A 179 14.35 12.01 19.08
N HIS A 180 15.04 10.91 19.29
CA HIS A 180 14.83 9.61 18.63
C HIS A 180 14.59 8.52 19.68
N PRO A 181 13.57 8.64 20.52
CA PRO A 181 13.33 7.71 21.60
C PRO A 181 13.00 6.33 21.02
N GLN A 182 13.72 5.32 21.49
CA GLN A 182 13.44 3.95 21.10
C GLN A 182 12.52 3.28 22.13
N TRP A 183 11.71 2.35 21.68
CA TRP A 183 10.73 1.72 22.56
C TRP A 183 10.48 0.27 22.18
N VAL A 184 10.04 -0.51 23.16
CA VAL A 184 9.46 -1.83 22.96
C VAL A 184 8.11 -1.87 23.65
N MET A 185 7.12 -2.44 22.98
CA MET A 185 5.75 -2.57 23.50
C MET A 185 5.37 -4.03 23.57
N ILE A 186 4.55 -4.38 24.56
CA ILE A 186 3.99 -5.72 24.73
C ILE A 186 2.46 -5.67 24.86
N ASP A 187 1.77 -6.59 24.21
CA ASP A 187 0.34 -6.87 24.42
C ASP A 187 0.17 -8.06 25.36
N LEU A 188 -0.51 -7.85 26.45
CA LEU A 188 -0.86 -8.89 27.43
C LEU A 188 -2.14 -9.66 27.05
N GLY A 189 -2.70 -9.38 25.84
CA GLY A 189 -3.89 -10.02 25.29
C GLY A 189 -5.21 -9.48 25.88
N SER A 190 -5.19 -9.05 27.15
CA SER A 190 -6.35 -8.45 27.83
C SER A 190 -5.90 -7.51 28.94
N LYS A 191 -6.81 -6.67 29.45
CA LYS A 191 -6.52 -5.84 30.63
C LYS A 191 -6.39 -6.72 31.88
N ILE A 192 -5.17 -6.85 32.38
CA ILE A 192 -4.84 -7.60 33.60
C ILE A 192 -4.21 -6.67 34.65
N PRO A 193 -4.33 -7.00 35.96
CA PRO A 193 -3.81 -6.17 37.04
C PRO A 193 -2.27 -6.24 37.11
N VAL A 194 -1.59 -5.12 36.82
CA VAL A 194 -0.12 -4.99 36.80
C VAL A 194 0.33 -3.95 37.84
N ASN A 195 1.42 -4.21 38.54
CA ASN A 195 2.10 -3.23 39.40
C ASN A 195 3.63 -3.26 39.28
N ALA A 196 4.16 -4.18 38.47
CA ALA A 196 5.61 -4.35 38.36
C ALA A 196 6.02 -4.81 36.95
N VAL A 197 7.27 -4.52 36.59
CA VAL A 197 7.96 -5.02 35.41
C VAL A 197 9.32 -5.57 35.84
N ARG A 198 9.78 -6.58 35.14
CA ARG A 198 11.19 -7.02 35.23
C ARG A 198 11.79 -6.92 33.83
N ILE A 199 12.95 -6.28 33.75
CA ILE A 199 13.68 -6.10 32.48
C ILE A 199 15.06 -6.74 32.66
N ALA A 200 15.37 -7.70 31.82
CA ALA A 200 16.72 -8.23 31.68
C ALA A 200 17.41 -7.45 30.55
N TRP A 201 18.17 -6.43 30.92
CA TRP A 201 18.92 -5.64 29.96
C TRP A 201 20.09 -6.43 29.37
N ALA A 202 20.29 -6.31 28.07
CA ALA A 202 21.57 -6.57 27.42
C ALA A 202 22.40 -5.27 27.32
N GLU A 203 23.50 -5.30 26.60
CA GLU A 203 24.33 -4.13 26.35
C GLU A 203 24.14 -3.65 24.90
N PRO A 204 24.04 -2.34 24.64
CA PRO A 204 23.92 -1.26 25.61
C PRO A 204 22.51 -1.19 26.23
N TYR A 205 22.44 -0.80 27.50
CA TYR A 205 21.18 -0.65 28.22
C TYR A 205 20.70 0.81 28.29
N ALA A 206 19.44 1.05 28.66
CA ALA A 206 18.91 2.39 28.84
C ALA A 206 19.27 2.94 30.24
N ARG A 207 19.85 4.14 30.27
CA ARG A 207 20.08 4.94 31.50
C ARG A 207 18.86 5.76 31.87
N HIS A 208 18.26 6.46 30.87
CA HIS A 208 17.00 7.13 31.05
C HIS A 208 15.91 6.40 30.27
N TYR A 209 14.86 6.01 30.99
CA TYR A 209 13.68 5.37 30.38
C TYR A 209 12.44 5.52 31.24
N SER A 210 11.28 5.34 30.65
CA SER A 210 10.02 5.27 31.38
C SER A 210 9.23 4.01 31.01
N VAL A 211 8.59 3.43 32.01
CA VAL A 211 7.61 2.36 31.84
C VAL A 211 6.23 3.00 31.79
N GLN A 212 5.53 2.78 30.68
CA GLN A 212 4.26 3.41 30.37
C GLN A 212 3.18 2.38 30.06
N PHE A 213 1.93 2.73 30.28
CA PHE A 213 0.77 1.93 29.90
C PHE A 213 -0.19 2.74 29.03
N TRP A 214 -0.89 2.04 28.15
CA TRP A 214 -1.87 2.62 27.25
C TRP A 214 -3.24 2.70 27.94
N THR A 215 -3.93 3.83 27.82
CA THR A 215 -5.23 4.07 28.43
C THR A 215 -6.41 3.64 27.55
N GLY A 216 -6.20 3.53 26.24
CA GLY A 216 -7.21 3.16 25.28
C GLY A 216 -7.65 1.69 25.38
N ASP A 217 -8.78 1.37 24.75
CA ASP A 217 -9.31 0.00 24.69
C ASP A 217 -8.81 -0.75 23.44
N LEU A 218 -8.52 -0.03 22.38
CA LEU A 218 -7.96 -0.55 21.13
C LEU A 218 -6.43 -0.50 21.21
N GLU A 219 -5.80 -1.25 20.32
CA GLU A 219 -4.36 -1.19 20.20
C GLU A 219 -3.89 0.23 19.79
N PRO A 220 -2.68 0.65 20.23
CA PRO A 220 -2.19 2.00 19.99
C PRO A 220 -2.04 2.43 18.53
N PHE A 221 -2.00 1.46 17.61
CA PHE A 221 -1.79 1.69 16.17
C PHE A 221 -3.00 1.29 15.31
N TYR A 222 -4.18 1.07 15.92
CA TYR A 222 -5.35 0.63 15.18
C TYR A 222 -5.89 1.74 14.26
N ASP A 223 -5.90 1.48 12.96
CA ASP A 223 -6.48 2.31 11.88
C ASP A 223 -6.22 3.83 12.00
N GLY A 224 -5.00 4.24 12.37
CA GLY A 224 -4.66 5.65 12.52
C GLY A 224 -5.42 6.40 13.60
N THR A 225 -6.34 5.75 14.31
CA THR A 225 -7.13 6.37 15.36
C THR A 225 -6.60 6.02 16.74
N THR A 226 -5.59 6.75 17.22
CA THR A 226 -5.07 6.61 18.58
C THR A 226 -6.07 7.15 19.61
N LYS A 227 -7.08 6.36 19.95
CA LYS A 227 -8.05 6.70 21.02
C LYS A 227 -7.51 6.29 22.38
N GLY A 228 -6.51 7.00 22.87
CA GLY A 228 -5.88 6.76 24.15
C GLY A 228 -4.65 7.64 24.35
N THR A 229 -3.98 7.46 25.46
CA THR A 229 -2.73 8.14 25.77
C THR A 229 -1.79 7.20 26.50
N TRP A 230 -0.50 7.34 26.27
CA TRP A 230 0.52 6.72 27.08
C TRP A 230 0.68 7.45 28.40
N GLN A 231 0.58 6.72 29.51
CA GLN A 231 0.80 7.26 30.85
C GLN A 231 1.98 6.57 31.51
N THR A 232 2.93 7.35 32.01
CA THR A 232 4.02 6.81 32.82
C THR A 232 3.48 6.36 34.17
N PHE A 233 3.83 5.14 34.58
CA PHE A 233 3.52 4.68 35.93
C PHE A 233 4.14 5.61 36.98
N PRO A 234 3.50 5.81 38.14
CA PRO A 234 4.00 6.73 39.19
C PRO A 234 5.46 6.51 39.59
N LEU A 235 5.94 5.27 39.55
CA LEU A 235 7.33 4.90 39.85
C LEU A 235 8.07 4.36 38.61
N GLY A 236 7.51 4.60 37.42
CA GLY A 236 8.03 4.08 36.17
C GLY A 236 9.06 4.96 35.48
N GLY A 237 9.34 6.16 35.97
CA GLY A 237 10.39 7.04 35.44
C GLY A 237 11.76 6.73 36.06
N ILE A 238 12.71 6.27 35.24
CA ILE A 238 14.06 5.90 35.65
C ILE A 238 15.08 6.83 35.01
N THR A 239 15.90 7.50 35.84
CA THR A 239 16.92 8.48 35.40
C THR A 239 18.35 7.98 35.55
N GLU A 240 18.56 6.85 36.24
CA GLU A 240 19.88 6.27 36.51
C GLU A 240 19.82 4.72 36.36
N GLY A 241 19.42 4.24 35.21
CA GLY A 241 19.41 2.81 34.89
C GLY A 241 20.83 2.23 34.95
N LYS A 242 20.94 1.00 35.47
CA LYS A 242 22.24 0.36 35.75
C LYS A 242 22.50 -0.91 34.94
N GLY A 243 21.62 -1.27 34.01
CA GLY A 243 21.70 -2.54 33.27
C GLY A 243 21.47 -3.76 34.13
N GLY A 244 21.75 -4.95 33.59
CA GLY A 244 21.47 -6.24 34.22
C GLY A 244 19.99 -6.51 34.39
N THR A 245 19.64 -7.48 35.23
CA THR A 245 18.21 -7.79 35.49
C THR A 245 17.66 -6.92 36.61
N VAL A 246 16.69 -6.09 36.30
CA VAL A 246 16.06 -5.17 37.28
C VAL A 246 14.58 -5.51 37.41
N THR A 247 14.07 -5.51 38.66
CA THR A 247 12.63 -5.63 38.94
C THR A 247 12.16 -4.28 39.51
N LEU A 248 11.23 -3.64 38.83
CA LEU A 248 10.69 -2.34 39.19
C LEU A 248 9.25 -2.48 39.70
N LYS A 249 9.01 -1.99 40.91
CA LYS A 249 7.66 -1.75 41.38
C LYS A 249 7.19 -0.43 40.76
N LEU A 250 6.17 -0.49 39.93
CA LEU A 250 5.70 0.64 39.14
C LEU A 250 4.69 1.53 39.89
N VAL A 251 3.96 0.89 40.81
CA VAL A 251 2.88 1.54 41.59
C VAL A 251 2.58 0.69 42.84
N SER A 252 1.94 1.30 43.86
CA SER A 252 1.60 0.62 45.11
C SER A 252 0.32 -0.20 45.07
N TRP A 253 -0.51 -0.02 44.02
CA TRP A 253 -1.76 -0.75 43.75
C TRP A 253 -1.72 -1.45 42.42
N MET A 254 -2.73 -2.24 42.09
CA MET A 254 -2.85 -2.88 40.80
C MET A 254 -3.52 -1.93 39.78
N VAL A 255 -2.95 -1.82 38.58
CA VAL A 255 -3.51 -1.08 37.46
C VAL A 255 -3.91 -2.08 36.36
N PRO A 256 -5.14 -2.06 35.85
CA PRO A 256 -5.52 -2.91 34.71
C PRO A 256 -4.84 -2.38 33.43
N VAL A 257 -3.96 -3.20 32.85
CA VAL A 257 -3.13 -2.87 31.69
C VAL A 257 -3.25 -3.98 30.66
N ARG A 258 -3.43 -3.62 29.38
CA ARG A 258 -3.24 -4.54 28.24
C ARG A 258 -1.93 -4.25 27.53
N TYR A 259 -1.70 -2.99 27.15
CA TYR A 259 -0.48 -2.56 26.46
C TYR A 259 0.46 -1.81 27.40
N LEU A 260 1.69 -2.26 27.44
CA LEU A 260 2.77 -1.62 28.19
C LEU A 260 3.95 -1.37 27.27
N ARG A 261 4.65 -0.24 27.43
CA ARG A 261 5.90 0.02 26.71
C ARG A 261 7.02 0.48 27.63
N ILE A 262 8.24 0.18 27.21
CA ILE A 262 9.47 0.77 27.74
C ILE A 262 9.91 1.83 26.74
N TRP A 263 9.92 3.10 27.18
CA TRP A 263 10.30 4.25 26.38
C TRP A 263 11.68 4.75 26.81
N MET A 264 12.69 4.64 25.92
CA MET A 264 14.11 4.82 26.23
C MET A 264 14.65 6.07 25.53
N THR A 265 15.37 6.93 26.29
CA THR A 265 15.82 8.24 25.83
C THR A 265 17.30 8.52 26.06
N GLU A 266 18.04 7.71 26.81
CA GLU A 266 19.48 7.82 26.99
C GLU A 266 20.12 6.44 27.11
N SER A 267 21.10 6.18 26.26
CA SER A 267 21.87 4.93 26.23
C SER A 267 23.03 4.94 27.23
N SER A 268 23.41 3.76 27.73
CA SER A 268 24.65 3.55 28.46
C SER A 268 25.90 3.73 27.61
N ASN A 269 25.78 3.56 26.30
CA ASN A 269 26.89 3.49 25.34
C ASN A 269 27.93 2.41 25.68
N THR A 270 27.54 1.37 26.42
CA THR A 270 28.33 0.16 26.59
C THR A 270 28.26 -0.70 25.36
N CYS A 271 29.24 -1.59 25.15
CA CYS A 271 29.26 -2.41 23.95
C CYS A 271 28.64 -3.78 24.18
N ASP A 272 27.92 -4.28 23.19
CA ASP A 272 27.39 -5.63 23.21
C ASP A 272 28.51 -6.71 23.10
N THR A 273 28.10 -7.97 23.07
CA THR A 273 29.01 -9.12 23.04
C THR A 273 29.90 -9.19 21.79
N HIS A 274 29.62 -8.38 20.74
CA HIS A 274 30.43 -8.29 19.52
C HIS A 274 31.62 -7.34 19.66
N GLY A 275 31.69 -6.57 20.75
CA GLY A 275 32.85 -5.74 21.11
C GLY A 275 32.86 -4.35 20.48
N SER A 276 33.92 -3.58 20.78
CA SER A 276 34.00 -2.15 20.45
C SER A 276 34.68 -1.86 19.10
N ALA A 277 35.05 -2.88 18.34
CA ALA A 277 35.71 -2.69 17.04
C ALA A 277 34.78 -1.96 16.03
N ASP A 278 33.48 -2.16 16.15
CA ASP A 278 32.46 -1.42 15.42
C ASP A 278 31.65 -0.58 16.41
N LYS A 279 31.62 0.74 16.18
CA LYS A 279 30.90 1.67 17.07
C LYS A 279 29.40 1.37 17.15
N ARG A 280 28.81 0.75 16.13
CA ARG A 280 27.38 0.36 16.09
C ARG A 280 27.04 -0.66 17.17
N ASN A 281 28.00 -1.46 17.60
CA ASN A 281 27.81 -2.41 18.71
C ASN A 281 27.72 -1.73 20.08
N CYS A 282 28.08 -0.44 20.19
CA CYS A 282 28.20 0.29 21.45
C CYS A 282 27.15 1.40 21.61
N VAL A 283 26.11 1.43 20.79
CA VAL A 283 25.05 2.47 20.80
C VAL A 283 23.68 1.84 20.66
N GLY A 284 22.65 2.60 21.04
CA GLY A 284 21.26 2.13 21.03
C GLY A 284 20.88 1.47 22.37
N TYR A 285 19.92 0.56 22.31
CA TYR A 285 19.37 -0.10 23.48
C TYR A 285 19.15 -1.60 23.19
N ALA A 286 19.44 -2.45 24.18
CA ALA A 286 19.28 -3.88 24.03
C ALA A 286 18.63 -4.52 25.26
N ILE A 287 17.69 -5.43 25.04
CA ILE A 287 16.93 -6.17 26.05
C ILE A 287 16.96 -7.65 25.74
N ASN A 288 17.38 -8.48 26.70
CA ASN A 288 17.32 -9.93 26.61
C ASN A 288 15.89 -10.42 26.78
N GLU A 289 15.23 -9.99 27.87
CA GLU A 289 13.89 -10.48 28.21
C GLU A 289 13.06 -9.41 28.93
N LEU A 290 11.78 -9.34 28.63
CA LEU A 290 10.81 -8.47 29.21
C LEU A 290 9.70 -9.26 29.94
N TYR A 291 9.53 -9.01 31.24
CA TYR A 291 8.52 -9.60 32.08
C TYR A 291 7.59 -8.54 32.62
N VAL A 292 6.29 -8.78 32.59
CA VAL A 292 5.26 -7.85 33.11
C VAL A 292 4.34 -8.60 34.06
N GLY A 293 4.07 -8.02 35.24
CA GLY A 293 3.24 -8.75 36.16
C GLY A 293 2.98 -8.05 37.49
N ALA A 294 2.89 -8.87 38.52
CA ALA A 294 2.61 -8.44 39.88
C ALA A 294 3.76 -8.76 40.84
N LEU A 295 4.16 -7.76 41.59
CA LEU A 295 5.08 -7.92 42.71
C LEU A 295 4.25 -7.94 44.01
N SER A 296 4.28 -9.09 44.71
CA SER A 296 3.60 -9.28 45.98
C SER A 296 4.32 -8.58 47.13
N ALA A 297 3.67 -8.51 48.28
CA ALA A 297 4.22 -7.84 49.48
C ALA A 297 5.47 -8.55 50.06
N ASP A 298 5.60 -9.85 49.85
CA ASP A 298 6.76 -10.68 50.22
C ASP A 298 7.90 -10.63 49.16
N GLY A 299 7.73 -9.83 48.11
CA GLY A 299 8.76 -9.63 47.07
C GLY A 299 8.74 -10.67 45.95
N GLN A 300 7.77 -11.59 45.94
CA GLN A 300 7.63 -12.52 44.83
C GLN A 300 7.08 -11.82 43.58
N PHE A 301 7.75 -12.01 42.45
CA PHE A 301 7.29 -11.52 41.16
C PHE A 301 6.51 -12.60 40.42
N ASN A 302 5.26 -12.33 40.09
CA ASN A 302 4.39 -13.19 39.30
C ASN A 302 4.30 -12.64 37.91
N ASP A 303 4.85 -13.36 36.95
CA ASP A 303 4.91 -12.95 35.54
C ASP A 303 3.63 -13.33 34.79
N TYR A 304 3.18 -12.46 33.89
CA TYR A 304 2.02 -12.65 33.04
C TYR A 304 2.37 -12.79 31.55
N VAL A 305 3.65 -12.63 31.22
CA VAL A 305 4.16 -12.77 29.85
C VAL A 305 4.34 -14.24 29.51
N THR A 306 3.94 -14.63 28.33
CA THR A 306 4.24 -15.97 27.79
C THR A 306 5.57 -15.93 27.07
N HIS A 307 6.56 -16.63 27.62
CA HIS A 307 7.88 -16.79 27.03
C HIS A 307 7.94 -18.11 26.26
N PHE A 308 8.24 -18.04 24.97
CA PHE A 308 8.35 -19.26 24.16
C PHE A 308 9.19 -19.01 22.89
N PRO A 309 10.08 -19.92 22.48
CA PRO A 309 10.95 -19.73 21.31
C PRO A 309 10.23 -19.98 19.99
N SER A 310 9.02 -19.46 19.85
CA SER A 310 8.20 -19.50 18.63
C SER A 310 7.03 -18.52 18.73
N ARG A 311 6.14 -18.54 17.73
CA ARG A 311 4.91 -17.71 17.66
C ARG A 311 3.99 -17.80 18.88
N ASN A 312 4.09 -18.85 19.70
CA ASN A 312 3.26 -19.06 20.91
C ASN A 312 3.78 -18.25 22.11
N GLN A 313 4.26 -17.05 21.89
CA GLN A 313 4.72 -16.09 22.89
C GLN A 313 3.82 -14.87 22.95
N SER A 314 3.97 -14.03 23.99
CA SER A 314 3.30 -12.73 24.04
C SER A 314 3.77 -11.85 22.90
N VAL A 315 2.82 -11.12 22.29
CA VAL A 315 3.08 -10.25 21.15
C VAL A 315 3.84 -9.01 21.57
N THR A 316 4.87 -8.64 20.81
CA THR A 316 5.67 -7.43 21.06
C THR A 316 5.89 -6.66 19.78
N TRP A 317 6.07 -5.34 19.90
CA TRP A 317 6.46 -4.44 18.82
C TRP A 317 7.65 -3.60 19.26
N PRO A 318 8.76 -3.58 18.53
CA PRO A 318 9.86 -2.65 18.74
C PRO A 318 9.74 -1.43 17.82
N SER A 319 10.30 -0.30 18.24
CA SER A 319 10.39 0.92 17.43
C SER A 319 11.28 0.77 16.20
N SER A 320 12.32 -0.02 16.33
CA SER A 320 13.32 -0.27 15.29
C SER A 320 14.08 -1.54 15.57
N VAL A 321 14.91 -1.96 14.64
CA VAL A 321 15.73 -3.16 14.75
C VAL A 321 17.12 -2.89 14.21
N ASP A 322 18.12 -3.47 14.86
CA ASP A 322 19.51 -3.44 14.43
C ASP A 322 19.72 -4.33 13.20
N PRO A 323 20.24 -3.81 12.08
CA PRO A 323 20.51 -4.59 10.86
C PRO A 323 21.73 -5.52 10.95
N TRP A 324 22.21 -5.81 12.15
CA TRP A 324 23.30 -6.75 12.36
C TRP A 324 22.85 -8.20 12.11
N HIS A 325 23.63 -8.99 11.38
CA HIS A 325 23.42 -10.44 11.19
C HIS A 325 24.73 -11.16 10.87
N ALA A 326 24.68 -12.46 10.58
CA ALA A 326 25.79 -13.29 10.22
C ALA A 326 25.58 -13.95 8.84
N ALA A 327 26.65 -14.34 8.17
CA ALA A 327 26.56 -15.02 6.88
C ALA A 327 25.74 -16.33 6.94
N SER A 328 25.74 -17.01 8.10
CA SER A 328 24.91 -18.19 8.33
C SER A 328 23.40 -17.95 8.31
N ASP A 329 22.99 -16.69 8.36
CA ASP A 329 21.57 -16.30 8.40
C ASP A 329 21.01 -16.08 7.00
N MET A 330 21.88 -15.92 6.01
CA MET A 330 21.49 -15.82 4.62
C MET A 330 21.00 -17.18 4.10
N ASP A 331 19.81 -17.17 3.51
CA ASP A 331 19.16 -18.37 3.02
C ASP A 331 18.63 -18.16 1.58
N GLU A 332 19.37 -18.67 0.60
CA GLU A 332 18.94 -18.62 -0.80
C GLU A 332 17.62 -19.37 -1.05
N SER A 333 17.32 -20.41 -0.26
CA SER A 333 16.11 -21.18 -0.46
C SER A 333 14.83 -20.44 -0.11
N ARG A 334 14.96 -19.35 0.67
CA ARG A 334 13.87 -18.43 1.00
C ARG A 334 13.77 -17.26 0.03
N GLY A 335 14.69 -17.17 -0.91
CA GLY A 335 14.71 -16.14 -1.93
C GLY A 335 13.58 -16.30 -2.94
N ASP A 336 12.50 -15.59 -2.72
CA ASP A 336 11.35 -15.53 -3.62
C ASP A 336 11.44 -14.35 -4.59
N GLN A 337 12.55 -13.62 -4.56
CA GLN A 337 12.80 -12.46 -5.40
C GLN A 337 13.70 -12.81 -6.57
N VAL A 338 13.44 -12.15 -7.68
CA VAL A 338 14.31 -12.19 -8.84
C VAL A 338 15.51 -11.29 -8.60
N GLY A 339 16.74 -11.75 -8.84
CA GLY A 339 17.93 -10.89 -8.81
C GLY A 339 17.82 -9.76 -9.85
N PHE A 340 18.40 -8.60 -9.56
CA PHE A 340 18.29 -7.41 -10.43
C PHE A 340 18.76 -7.66 -11.87
N ASP A 341 19.89 -8.35 -12.05
CA ASP A 341 20.41 -8.62 -13.39
C ASP A 341 19.41 -9.48 -14.21
N PHE A 342 18.81 -10.47 -13.59
CA PHE A 342 17.79 -11.27 -14.26
C PHE A 342 16.53 -10.47 -14.53
N PHE A 343 16.07 -9.69 -13.56
CA PHE A 343 14.88 -8.83 -13.72
C PHE A 343 15.05 -7.89 -14.93
N PHE A 344 16.14 -7.09 -14.98
CA PHE A 344 16.35 -6.13 -16.06
C PHE A 344 16.64 -6.78 -17.42
N THR A 345 17.19 -8.00 -17.46
CA THR A 345 17.52 -8.70 -18.72
C THR A 345 16.45 -9.66 -19.20
N SER A 346 15.44 -9.98 -18.38
CA SER A 346 14.33 -10.87 -18.74
C SER A 346 13.41 -10.31 -19.83
N GLY A 347 13.40 -8.99 -20.01
CA GLY A 347 12.47 -8.30 -20.91
C GLY A 347 11.20 -7.78 -20.23
N VAL A 348 10.96 -8.07 -18.95
CA VAL A 348 9.77 -7.62 -18.22
C VAL A 348 9.65 -6.10 -18.14
N THR A 349 10.79 -5.39 -18.05
CA THR A 349 10.83 -3.92 -18.01
C THR A 349 10.64 -3.27 -19.37
N ARG A 350 10.71 -4.02 -20.47
CA ARG A 350 10.74 -3.51 -21.87
C ARG A 350 11.84 -2.47 -22.12
N GLY A 351 12.86 -2.39 -21.24
CA GLY A 351 13.88 -1.34 -21.26
C GLY A 351 13.39 0.03 -20.81
N LEU A 352 12.19 0.10 -20.21
CA LEU A 352 11.64 1.34 -19.66
C LEU A 352 12.22 1.66 -18.28
N PRO A 353 12.24 2.93 -17.89
CA PRO A 353 12.66 3.34 -16.56
C PRO A 353 11.80 2.66 -15.47
N THR A 354 12.46 2.04 -14.51
CA THR A 354 11.84 1.25 -13.45
C THR A 354 12.07 1.91 -12.10
N MET A 355 11.04 1.92 -11.26
CA MET A 355 11.18 2.25 -9.85
C MET A 355 11.75 1.05 -9.10
N VAL A 356 12.74 1.29 -8.25
CA VAL A 356 13.38 0.26 -7.42
C VAL A 356 13.34 0.66 -5.95
N PRO A 357 13.10 -0.28 -5.02
CA PRO A 357 13.11 -0.03 -3.59
C PRO A 357 14.51 -0.23 -3.01
N ILE A 358 14.69 0.28 -1.81
CA ILE A 358 15.79 -0.09 -0.92
C ILE A 358 15.24 -0.51 0.44
N ALA A 359 15.86 -1.46 1.11
CA ALA A 359 15.52 -1.92 2.45
C ALA A 359 16.03 -0.91 3.50
N MET A 360 15.35 0.24 3.64
CA MET A 360 15.85 1.33 4.48
C MET A 360 15.72 1.04 5.97
N LEU A 361 14.65 0.40 6.41
CA LEU A 361 14.40 0.20 7.84
C LEU A 361 15.30 -0.88 8.45
N TYR A 362 15.80 -1.81 7.65
CA TYR A 362 16.50 -3.01 8.11
C TYR A 362 17.87 -3.26 7.45
N SER A 363 18.36 -2.32 6.65
CA SER A 363 19.68 -2.39 6.00
C SER A 363 20.58 -1.27 6.49
N THR A 364 21.72 -1.08 5.81
CA THR A 364 22.68 -0.02 6.09
C THR A 364 22.70 1.01 4.98
N PRO A 365 22.98 2.30 5.27
CA PRO A 365 23.11 3.33 4.25
C PRO A 365 24.14 2.98 3.18
N GLU A 366 25.21 2.30 3.57
CA GLU A 366 26.29 1.89 2.66
C GLU A 366 25.85 0.76 1.73
N ASP A 367 25.08 -0.21 2.20
CA ASP A 367 24.57 -1.30 1.37
C ASP A 367 23.61 -0.78 0.30
N ALA A 368 22.65 0.06 0.72
CA ALA A 368 21.73 0.71 -0.20
C ALA A 368 22.44 1.58 -1.24
N ALA A 369 23.44 2.36 -0.81
CA ALA A 369 24.23 3.17 -1.74
C ALA A 369 24.99 2.31 -2.78
N ASN A 370 25.52 1.16 -2.37
CA ASN A 370 26.17 0.22 -3.29
C ASN A 370 25.17 -0.47 -4.23
N GLU A 371 23.96 -0.79 -3.77
CA GLU A 371 22.89 -1.29 -4.63
C GLU A 371 22.60 -0.30 -5.77
N ILE A 372 22.32 0.94 -5.42
CA ILE A 372 22.00 1.96 -6.41
C ILE A 372 23.19 2.23 -7.33
N ALA A 373 24.41 2.30 -6.79
CA ALA A 373 25.62 2.45 -7.60
C ALA A 373 25.84 1.26 -8.55
N TYR A 374 25.52 0.03 -8.12
CA TYR A 374 25.57 -1.16 -8.97
C TYR A 374 24.61 -1.05 -10.14
N LEU A 375 23.34 -0.71 -9.89
CA LEU A 375 22.31 -0.59 -10.92
C LEU A 375 22.68 0.48 -11.95
N TYR A 376 23.13 1.65 -11.52
CA TYR A 376 23.59 2.73 -12.41
C TYR A 376 24.84 2.32 -13.21
N LYS A 377 25.77 1.62 -12.59
CA LYS A 377 26.98 1.13 -13.27
C LYS A 377 26.67 0.06 -14.32
N ARG A 378 25.59 -0.69 -14.14
CA ARG A 378 25.04 -1.63 -15.13
C ARG A 378 24.27 -0.95 -16.24
N HIS A 379 24.06 0.37 -16.15
CA HIS A 379 23.23 1.17 -17.06
C HIS A 379 21.78 0.71 -17.15
N TYR A 380 21.25 0.15 -16.05
CA TYR A 380 19.84 -0.15 -15.98
C TYR A 380 19.02 1.14 -15.89
N PRO A 381 17.89 1.23 -16.61
CA PRO A 381 17.07 2.43 -16.60
C PRO A 381 16.28 2.52 -15.28
N ILE A 382 16.75 3.35 -14.36
CA ILE A 382 16.10 3.62 -13.08
C ILE A 382 15.37 4.95 -13.18
N SER A 383 14.08 4.98 -12.80
CA SER A 383 13.29 6.21 -12.73
C SER A 383 13.32 6.84 -11.34
N TRP A 384 12.98 6.06 -10.33
CA TRP A 384 12.79 6.48 -8.96
C TRP A 384 13.32 5.42 -8.00
N ILE A 385 13.68 5.86 -6.80
CA ILE A 385 14.16 4.98 -5.73
C ILE A 385 13.23 5.17 -4.54
N GLU A 386 12.51 4.12 -4.18
CA GLU A 386 11.57 4.11 -3.08
C GLU A 386 12.27 3.71 -1.78
N MET A 387 12.13 4.57 -0.77
CA MET A 387 12.91 4.53 0.47
C MET A 387 12.17 3.73 1.56
N GLY A 388 12.36 2.43 1.58
CA GLY A 388 11.69 1.52 2.50
C GLY A 388 10.35 1.03 1.99
N GLU A 389 9.55 0.44 2.87
CA GLU A 389 8.21 -0.07 2.57
C GLU A 389 7.33 -0.02 3.80
N GLU A 390 6.09 0.47 3.65
CA GLU A 390 5.05 0.51 4.68
C GLU A 390 5.54 1.01 6.05
N ALA A 391 6.23 2.17 6.06
CA ALA A 391 6.84 2.69 7.28
C ALA A 391 5.82 2.93 8.40
N ASP A 392 4.57 3.23 8.07
CA ASP A 392 3.43 3.35 8.97
C ASP A 392 3.02 1.98 9.54
N GLY A 393 2.84 0.97 8.70
CA GLY A 393 2.55 -0.41 9.08
C GLY A 393 3.70 -1.08 9.85
N GLN A 394 4.93 -0.62 9.66
CA GLN A 394 6.10 -1.01 10.47
C GLN A 394 6.20 -0.24 11.80
N HIS A 395 5.25 0.63 12.10
CA HIS A 395 5.19 1.46 13.32
C HIS A 395 6.39 2.40 13.51
N MET A 396 7.05 2.78 12.42
CA MET A 396 8.16 3.74 12.46
C MET A 396 7.64 5.15 12.75
N LEU A 397 8.27 5.85 13.69
CA LEU A 397 7.96 7.26 13.91
C LEU A 397 8.51 8.13 12.77
N PRO A 398 7.80 9.21 12.39
CA PRO A 398 8.20 10.03 11.24
C PRO A 398 9.58 10.67 11.38
N GLU A 399 10.00 11.06 12.58
CA GLU A 399 11.31 11.62 12.84
C GLU A 399 12.41 10.57 12.71
N ASP A 400 12.15 9.34 13.16
CA ASP A 400 13.09 8.23 13.03
C ASP A 400 13.24 7.81 11.56
N TYR A 401 12.14 7.74 10.82
CA TYR A 401 12.17 7.55 9.38
C TYR A 401 12.95 8.67 8.69
N GLY A 402 12.69 9.93 9.06
CA GLY A 402 13.41 11.08 8.53
C GLY A 402 14.91 11.02 8.78
N ALA A 403 15.32 10.60 9.98
CA ALA A 403 16.72 10.45 10.35
C ALA A 403 17.43 9.35 9.52
N LEU A 404 16.77 8.21 9.32
CA LEU A 404 17.27 7.17 8.41
C LEU A 404 17.32 7.68 6.97
N TYR A 405 16.23 8.28 6.51
CA TYR A 405 16.11 8.82 5.15
C TYR A 405 17.28 9.73 4.79
N LEU A 406 17.65 10.67 5.67
CA LEU A 406 18.75 11.60 5.42
C LEU A 406 20.12 10.91 5.36
N GLN A 407 20.33 9.88 6.17
CA GLN A 407 21.59 9.11 6.14
C GLN A 407 21.70 8.27 4.85
N PHE A 408 20.62 7.57 4.48
CA PHE A 408 20.57 6.81 3.24
C PHE A 408 20.68 7.72 2.01
N ALA A 409 19.93 8.83 1.97
CA ALA A 409 20.05 9.81 0.90
C ALA A 409 21.46 10.37 0.76
N THR A 410 22.13 10.66 1.87
CA THR A 410 23.52 11.14 1.87
C THR A 410 24.47 10.09 1.30
N ALA A 411 24.29 8.82 1.69
CA ALA A 411 25.13 7.73 1.20
C ALA A 411 24.91 7.48 -0.30
N ILE A 412 23.66 7.45 -0.74
CA ILE A 412 23.29 7.25 -2.15
C ILE A 412 23.80 8.41 -3.02
N HIS A 413 23.51 9.65 -2.66
CA HIS A 413 23.91 10.83 -3.45
C HIS A 413 25.42 11.01 -3.52
N ARG A 414 26.18 10.49 -2.56
CA ARG A 414 27.66 10.46 -2.66
C ARG A 414 28.15 9.63 -3.84
N LEU A 415 27.45 8.54 -4.19
CA LEU A 415 27.81 7.63 -5.29
C LEU A 415 27.02 7.94 -6.57
N VAL A 416 25.79 8.36 -6.43
CA VAL A 416 24.85 8.67 -7.54
C VAL A 416 24.15 10.00 -7.24
N PRO A 417 24.80 11.15 -7.55
CA PRO A 417 24.29 12.48 -7.16
C PRO A 417 22.91 12.84 -7.70
N ASP A 418 22.52 12.29 -8.84
CA ASP A 418 21.26 12.61 -9.52
C ASP A 418 20.14 11.58 -9.20
N ALA A 419 20.34 10.68 -8.25
CA ALA A 419 19.33 9.71 -7.83
C ALA A 419 18.08 10.41 -7.30
N LYS A 420 16.90 9.99 -7.76
CA LYS A 420 15.61 10.54 -7.34
C LYS A 420 15.02 9.66 -6.25
N LEU A 421 15.00 10.17 -5.03
CA LEU A 421 14.56 9.45 -3.84
C LEU A 421 13.17 9.92 -3.40
N GLY A 422 12.37 9.03 -2.85
CA GLY A 422 11.03 9.35 -2.35
C GLY A 422 10.46 8.26 -1.45
N GLY A 423 9.18 8.30 -1.23
CA GLY A 423 8.44 7.50 -0.26
C GLY A 423 7.67 8.41 0.69
N PRO A 424 7.39 8.02 1.95
CA PRO A 424 7.34 6.62 2.36
C PRO A 424 6.20 5.92 1.63
N PRO A 425 6.34 4.67 1.22
CA PRO A 425 5.21 3.93 0.65
C PRO A 425 4.27 3.53 1.79
N PHE A 426 3.32 4.41 2.12
CA PHE A 426 2.34 4.11 3.16
C PHE A 426 1.47 2.92 2.78
N GLU A 427 1.14 2.05 3.75
CA GLU A 427 0.25 0.89 3.58
C GLU A 427 -1.12 1.28 3.03
N GLY A 428 -1.48 2.52 3.16
CA GLY A 428 -2.71 3.08 2.62
C GLY A 428 -3.78 3.27 3.69
N THR A 429 -4.48 4.40 3.57
CA THR A 429 -5.53 4.78 4.50
C THR A 429 -6.51 5.74 3.81
N PHE A 430 -7.71 5.83 4.35
CA PHE A 430 -8.73 6.78 3.90
C PHE A 430 -8.62 8.14 4.61
N ASP A 431 -7.88 8.21 5.71
CA ASP A 431 -7.68 9.38 6.53
C ASP A 431 -6.18 9.68 6.67
N ASP A 432 -5.82 10.70 7.46
CA ASP A 432 -4.43 10.97 7.80
C ASP A 432 -3.82 9.79 8.55
N VAL A 433 -2.59 9.41 8.19
CA VAL A 433 -1.82 8.45 8.97
C VAL A 433 -1.39 9.13 10.26
N GLU A 434 -2.09 8.81 11.34
CA GLU A 434 -1.81 9.36 12.65
C GLU A 434 -0.89 8.46 13.47
N VAL A 435 0.08 9.09 14.13
CA VAL A 435 0.97 8.45 15.10
C VAL A 435 0.87 9.15 16.45
N TRP A 436 1.52 8.60 17.45
CA TRP A 436 1.57 9.22 18.77
C TRP A 436 2.04 10.67 18.68
N PRO A 437 1.37 11.60 19.42
CA PRO A 437 1.67 13.00 19.28
C PRO A 437 3.13 13.31 19.65
N ASP A 438 3.73 14.23 18.92
CA ASP A 438 5.01 14.82 19.26
C ASP A 438 4.87 15.77 20.46
N ALA A 439 5.96 16.45 20.85
CA ALA A 439 5.96 17.40 21.95
C ALA A 439 5.03 18.60 21.72
N ALA A 440 4.67 18.92 20.49
CA ALA A 440 3.73 19.98 20.13
C ALA A 440 2.28 19.46 19.97
N GLY A 441 2.07 18.16 20.12
CA GLY A 441 0.78 17.51 19.94
C GLY A 441 0.40 17.20 18.48
N LYS A 442 1.36 17.30 17.55
CA LYS A 442 1.14 16.97 16.14
C LYS A 442 1.14 15.46 15.96
N VAL A 443 0.14 14.94 15.27
CA VAL A 443 -0.07 13.49 15.05
C VAL A 443 0.15 13.05 13.59
N SER A 444 0.02 13.96 12.63
CA SER A 444 0.19 13.66 11.20
C SER A 444 1.58 13.08 10.89
N TRP A 445 1.63 11.84 10.43
CA TRP A 445 2.88 11.18 10.06
C TRP A 445 3.59 11.94 8.94
N LEU A 446 2.90 12.17 7.81
CA LEU A 446 3.47 12.88 6.67
C LEU A 446 3.90 14.30 7.04
N GLY A 447 3.06 15.02 7.77
CA GLY A 447 3.35 16.38 8.16
C GLY A 447 4.60 16.49 9.05
N ARG A 448 4.81 15.54 9.98
CA ARG A 448 5.99 15.50 10.85
C ARG A 448 7.25 15.11 10.07
N PHE A 449 7.16 14.14 9.16
CA PHE A 449 8.28 13.78 8.26
C PHE A 449 8.72 14.96 7.40
N VAL A 450 7.79 15.65 6.75
CA VAL A 450 8.08 16.83 5.93
C VAL A 450 8.69 17.96 6.76
N ASP A 451 8.21 18.18 7.99
CA ASP A 451 8.77 19.18 8.90
C ASP A 451 10.19 18.79 9.34
N TYR A 452 10.46 17.52 9.58
CA TYR A 452 11.80 17.02 9.90
C TYR A 452 12.79 17.32 8.75
N LEU A 453 12.41 17.00 7.50
CA LEU A 453 13.26 17.31 6.34
C LEU A 453 13.50 18.81 6.15
N LYS A 454 12.48 19.64 6.38
CA LYS A 454 12.59 21.10 6.34
C LYS A 454 13.54 21.65 7.42
N ALA A 455 13.41 21.14 8.66
CA ALA A 455 14.28 21.55 9.78
C ALA A 455 15.76 21.27 9.51
N HIS A 456 16.05 20.20 8.74
CA HIS A 456 17.39 19.84 8.31
C HIS A 456 17.84 20.49 6.99
N GLY A 457 16.98 21.31 6.36
CA GLY A 457 17.29 21.93 5.07
C GLY A 457 17.42 20.92 3.89
N ARG A 458 16.80 19.75 4.02
CA ARG A 458 16.95 18.61 3.12
C ARG A 458 15.65 18.19 2.40
N LEU A 459 14.65 19.09 2.36
CA LEU A 459 13.39 18.80 1.65
C LEU A 459 13.60 18.45 0.17
N ASN A 460 14.67 18.94 -0.47
CA ASN A 460 14.98 18.65 -1.87
C ASN A 460 15.37 17.19 -2.12
N ASP A 461 15.73 16.43 -1.09
CA ASP A 461 15.98 14.99 -1.23
C ASP A 461 14.68 14.19 -1.37
N PHE A 462 13.55 14.79 -1.02
CA PHE A 462 12.22 14.20 -1.15
C PHE A 462 11.64 14.61 -2.50
N THR A 463 11.78 13.74 -3.52
CA THR A 463 11.45 14.06 -4.91
C THR A 463 10.12 13.49 -5.37
N PHE A 464 9.54 12.55 -4.64
CA PHE A 464 8.18 12.04 -4.84
C PHE A 464 7.62 11.50 -3.52
N PHE A 465 6.30 11.46 -3.45
CA PHE A 465 5.54 10.82 -2.37
C PHE A 465 4.89 9.54 -2.90
N SER A 466 4.88 8.47 -2.12
CA SER A 466 4.22 7.22 -2.49
C SER A 466 3.35 6.65 -1.37
N PHE A 467 2.31 5.93 -1.77
CA PHE A 467 1.38 5.22 -0.90
C PHE A 467 0.69 4.09 -1.67
N GLU A 468 -0.03 3.23 -0.94
CA GLU A 468 -0.75 2.08 -1.46
C GLU A 468 -2.26 2.29 -1.40
N HIS A 469 -3.02 1.50 -2.16
CA HIS A 469 -4.47 1.58 -2.16
C HIS A 469 -5.12 0.20 -2.28
N TYR A 470 -5.57 -0.31 -1.14
CA TYR A 470 -6.30 -1.57 -1.00
C TYR A 470 -7.61 -1.36 -0.24
N PRO A 471 -8.62 -0.71 -0.84
CA PRO A 471 -9.78 -0.21 -0.11
C PRO A 471 -10.62 -1.30 0.57
N TYR A 472 -10.46 -2.56 0.15
CA TYR A 472 -11.30 -3.66 0.62
C TYR A 472 -10.51 -4.91 1.03
N GLN A 473 -9.20 -4.75 1.34
CA GLN A 473 -8.32 -5.86 1.68
C GLN A 473 -8.86 -6.70 2.84
N ASP A 474 -9.38 -6.07 3.87
CA ASP A 474 -9.86 -6.73 5.09
C ASP A 474 -11.33 -7.17 5.03
N LYS A 475 -12.01 -6.94 3.91
CA LYS A 475 -13.40 -7.38 3.76
C LYS A 475 -13.46 -8.83 3.30
N PRO A 476 -14.08 -9.75 4.09
CA PRO A 476 -14.24 -11.15 3.68
C PRO A 476 -15.15 -11.31 2.47
N THR A 477 -16.07 -10.35 2.28
CA THR A 477 -16.98 -10.29 1.13
C THR A 477 -17.03 -8.86 0.60
N TYR A 478 -16.92 -8.74 -0.69
CA TYR A 478 -17.00 -7.48 -1.40
C TYR A 478 -18.38 -7.34 -2.07
N SER A 479 -19.18 -6.39 -1.60
CA SER A 479 -20.51 -6.15 -2.14
C SER A 479 -20.47 -5.29 -3.41
N TRP A 480 -21.56 -5.28 -4.17
CA TRP A 480 -21.65 -4.40 -5.33
C TRP A 480 -21.65 -2.91 -4.96
N ALA A 481 -22.26 -2.59 -3.80
CA ALA A 481 -22.33 -1.21 -3.31
C ALA A 481 -20.96 -0.61 -2.96
N ASP A 482 -19.96 -1.45 -2.70
CA ASP A 482 -18.60 -1.02 -2.42
C ASP A 482 -17.88 -0.42 -3.65
N LEU A 483 -18.43 -0.58 -4.86
CA LEU A 483 -17.91 0.07 -6.07
C LEU A 483 -18.17 1.59 -6.11
N TYR A 484 -19.32 2.04 -5.57
CA TYR A 484 -19.75 3.42 -5.78
C TYR A 484 -18.88 4.47 -5.08
N PRO A 485 -18.36 4.27 -3.85
CA PRO A 485 -17.56 5.27 -3.17
C PRO A 485 -16.14 5.45 -3.71
N GLU A 486 -15.61 4.54 -4.52
CA GLU A 486 -14.19 4.53 -4.92
C GLU A 486 -13.67 5.88 -5.46
N PRO A 487 -14.30 6.57 -6.44
CA PRO A 487 -13.77 7.85 -6.90
C PRO A 487 -13.78 8.95 -5.84
N GLY A 488 -14.71 8.85 -4.88
CA GLY A 488 -14.77 9.72 -3.72
C GLY A 488 -13.63 9.46 -2.75
N TYR A 489 -13.32 8.20 -2.48
CA TYR A 489 -12.19 7.80 -1.64
C TYR A 489 -10.86 8.30 -2.21
N VAL A 490 -10.61 8.10 -3.50
CA VAL A 490 -9.40 8.60 -4.16
C VAL A 490 -9.26 10.11 -4.01
N SER A 491 -10.33 10.86 -4.26
CA SER A 491 -10.31 12.31 -4.12
C SER A 491 -10.05 12.74 -2.67
N HIS A 492 -10.64 12.04 -1.71
CA HIS A 492 -10.46 12.30 -0.28
C HIS A 492 -9.01 12.03 0.15
N ILE A 493 -8.46 10.85 -0.15
CA ILE A 493 -7.09 10.47 0.21
C ILE A 493 -6.07 11.50 -0.31
N VAL A 494 -6.18 11.86 -1.59
CA VAL A 494 -5.26 12.85 -2.18
C VAL A 494 -5.38 14.21 -1.49
N GLN A 495 -6.59 14.60 -1.07
CA GLN A 495 -6.79 15.84 -0.33
C GLN A 495 -6.19 15.76 1.08
N VAL A 496 -6.33 14.62 1.76
CA VAL A 496 -5.71 14.35 3.07
C VAL A 496 -4.20 14.60 3.02
N TRP A 497 -3.51 14.04 2.02
CA TRP A 497 -2.07 14.24 1.88
C TRP A 497 -1.70 15.72 1.66
N LYS A 498 -2.47 16.43 0.83
CA LYS A 498 -2.27 17.87 0.58
C LYS A 498 -2.48 18.70 1.83
N ASP A 499 -3.54 18.41 2.59
CA ASP A 499 -3.87 19.13 3.83
C ASP A 499 -2.84 18.87 4.93
N ASN A 500 -2.19 17.72 4.93
CA ASN A 500 -1.15 17.33 5.87
C ASN A 500 0.27 17.68 5.45
N GLY A 501 0.42 18.50 4.42
CA GLY A 501 1.67 19.19 4.11
C GLY A 501 2.49 18.57 2.98
N LEU A 502 1.90 17.68 2.15
CA LEU A 502 2.54 17.25 0.89
C LEU A 502 2.86 18.50 0.05
N PRO A 503 4.13 18.77 -0.25
CA PRO A 503 4.49 19.94 -1.04
C PRO A 503 3.88 19.89 -2.44
N PRO A 504 3.29 20.99 -2.95
CA PRO A 504 2.51 20.98 -4.19
C PRO A 504 3.32 20.69 -5.45
N ASN A 505 4.64 20.81 -5.39
CA ASN A 505 5.56 20.52 -6.50
C ASN A 505 6.13 19.09 -6.46
N ILE A 506 5.81 18.31 -5.43
CA ILE A 506 6.23 16.92 -5.31
C ILE A 506 5.14 16.03 -5.90
N PRO A 507 5.42 15.22 -6.94
CA PRO A 507 4.46 14.29 -7.48
C PRO A 507 4.14 13.20 -6.47
N PHE A 508 2.92 12.66 -6.52
CA PHE A 508 2.55 11.48 -5.76
C PHE A 508 2.30 10.29 -6.69
N PHE A 509 2.69 9.12 -6.22
CA PHE A 509 2.57 7.85 -6.93
C PHE A 509 1.80 6.85 -6.08
N MET A 510 0.92 6.12 -6.74
CA MET A 510 0.30 4.94 -6.17
C MET A 510 1.14 3.73 -6.54
N THR A 511 1.99 3.26 -5.62
CA THR A 511 3.01 2.24 -5.92
C THR A 511 2.52 0.81 -5.75
N GLU A 512 1.40 0.63 -5.05
CA GLU A 512 0.63 -0.61 -5.03
C GLU A 512 -0.86 -0.32 -5.00
N GLY A 513 -1.64 -1.10 -5.73
CA GLY A 513 -3.09 -0.99 -5.66
C GLY A 513 -3.82 -2.16 -6.30
N ASN A 514 -4.78 -2.69 -5.57
CA ASN A 514 -5.76 -3.66 -6.06
C ASN A 514 -7.04 -3.56 -5.25
N ILE A 515 -8.12 -4.12 -5.81
CA ILE A 515 -9.43 -4.12 -5.16
C ILE A 515 -9.40 -4.80 -3.78
N GLY A 516 -8.52 -5.81 -3.59
CA GLY A 516 -8.56 -6.63 -2.38
C GLY A 516 -9.88 -7.43 -2.24
N GLY A 517 -10.11 -8.01 -1.08
CA GLY A 517 -11.40 -8.59 -0.68
C GLY A 517 -11.92 -9.78 -1.50
N GLY A 518 -11.74 -11.00 -1.00
CA GLY A 518 -12.41 -12.22 -1.49
C GLY A 518 -12.29 -12.47 -2.99
N ALA A 519 -13.41 -12.74 -3.66
CA ALA A 519 -13.47 -13.01 -5.10
C ALA A 519 -13.58 -11.74 -5.96
N GLY A 520 -13.37 -10.54 -5.42
CA GLY A 520 -13.43 -9.28 -6.16
C GLY A 520 -12.59 -9.29 -7.44
N PRO A 521 -11.30 -9.65 -7.39
CA PRO A 521 -10.44 -9.70 -8.57
C PRO A 521 -10.88 -10.66 -9.68
N SER A 522 -11.57 -11.76 -9.33
CA SER A 522 -12.01 -12.79 -10.29
C SER A 522 -13.34 -12.46 -10.98
N THR A 523 -14.03 -11.40 -10.56
CA THR A 523 -15.33 -11.01 -11.07
C THR A 523 -15.26 -9.72 -11.86
N VAL A 524 -16.31 -9.40 -12.63
CA VAL A 524 -16.41 -8.11 -13.34
C VAL A 524 -16.28 -6.90 -12.42
N LYS A 525 -16.58 -7.05 -11.11
CA LYS A 525 -16.34 -5.99 -10.13
C LYS A 525 -14.89 -5.53 -10.10
N GLY A 526 -13.94 -6.45 -10.19
CA GLY A 526 -12.52 -6.11 -10.26
C GLY A 526 -12.16 -5.27 -11.48
N ALA A 527 -12.79 -5.55 -12.63
CA ALA A 527 -12.61 -4.76 -13.85
C ALA A 527 -13.16 -3.33 -13.72
N LEU A 528 -14.38 -3.19 -13.16
CA LEU A 528 -15.02 -1.89 -12.95
C LEU A 528 -14.23 -1.04 -11.95
N TRP A 529 -13.85 -1.66 -10.84
CA TRP A 529 -13.02 -1.00 -9.84
C TRP A 529 -11.69 -0.51 -10.41
N LEU A 530 -10.98 -1.35 -11.17
CA LEU A 530 -9.70 -0.99 -11.77
C LEU A 530 -9.81 0.23 -12.71
N ALA A 531 -10.87 0.28 -13.51
CA ALA A 531 -11.12 1.42 -14.39
C ALA A 531 -11.41 2.71 -13.61
N ASP A 532 -12.23 2.63 -12.57
CA ASP A 532 -12.51 3.78 -11.68
C ASP A 532 -11.27 4.21 -10.90
N TYR A 533 -10.51 3.25 -10.36
CA TYR A 533 -9.27 3.51 -9.63
C TYR A 533 -8.27 4.28 -10.49
N VAL A 534 -7.93 3.73 -11.66
CA VAL A 534 -6.95 4.38 -12.57
C VAL A 534 -7.46 5.74 -13.02
N GLY A 535 -8.73 5.83 -13.46
CA GLY A 535 -9.32 7.07 -13.94
C GLY A 535 -9.38 8.17 -12.88
N SER A 536 -9.78 7.83 -11.65
CA SER A 536 -9.88 8.79 -10.55
C SER A 536 -8.51 9.23 -10.02
N MET A 537 -7.53 8.30 -9.87
CA MET A 537 -6.17 8.64 -9.47
C MET A 537 -5.51 9.60 -10.46
N MET A 538 -5.59 9.27 -11.75
CA MET A 538 -5.03 10.15 -12.77
C MET A 538 -5.74 11.50 -12.80
N THR A 539 -7.05 11.56 -12.58
CA THR A 539 -7.83 12.81 -12.47
C THR A 539 -7.43 13.64 -11.25
N ALA A 540 -7.07 12.99 -10.14
CA ALA A 540 -6.60 13.66 -8.93
C ALA A 540 -5.18 14.23 -9.06
N GLY A 541 -4.47 13.92 -10.16
CA GLY A 541 -3.14 14.43 -10.47
C GLY A 541 -2.01 13.48 -10.11
N ALA A 542 -2.27 12.18 -9.97
CA ALA A 542 -1.21 11.20 -9.78
C ALA A 542 -0.19 11.25 -10.92
N GLY A 543 1.09 11.18 -10.58
CA GLY A 543 2.18 11.07 -11.55
C GLY A 543 2.25 9.67 -12.17
N ALA A 544 1.93 8.65 -11.37
CA ALA A 544 1.81 7.26 -11.83
C ALA A 544 0.90 6.44 -10.91
N THR A 545 0.33 5.36 -11.48
CA THR A 545 -0.38 4.31 -10.77
C THR A 545 0.22 2.95 -11.13
N TYR A 546 0.42 2.09 -10.15
CA TYR A 546 0.96 0.75 -10.35
C TYR A 546 -0.03 -0.29 -9.85
N PHE A 547 -0.48 -1.13 -10.78
CA PHE A 547 -1.37 -2.26 -10.46
C PHE A 547 -0.60 -3.34 -9.69
N PHE A 548 -1.11 -3.76 -8.56
CA PHE A 548 -0.58 -4.87 -7.78
C PHE A 548 -1.49 -6.09 -7.89
N HIS A 549 -1.05 -7.25 -8.32
CA HIS A 549 0.29 -7.71 -8.57
C HIS A 549 0.45 -8.10 -10.05
N TYR A 550 1.54 -7.73 -10.70
CA TYR A 550 1.73 -7.95 -12.15
C TYR A 550 2.07 -9.41 -12.49
N MET A 551 2.76 -10.10 -11.58
CA MET A 551 3.14 -11.49 -11.82
C MET A 551 2.05 -12.46 -11.35
N PRO A 552 1.68 -13.45 -12.19
CA PRO A 552 0.68 -14.44 -11.81
C PRO A 552 1.25 -15.47 -10.84
N TYR A 553 0.37 -16.00 -9.98
CA TYR A 553 0.67 -17.18 -9.17
C TYR A 553 -0.04 -18.39 -9.76
N PRO A 554 0.67 -19.47 -10.13
CA PRO A 554 0.03 -20.68 -10.64
C PRO A 554 -1.01 -21.23 -9.69
N GLY A 555 -2.20 -21.55 -10.21
CA GLY A 555 -3.32 -22.02 -9.42
C GLY A 555 -4.01 -20.95 -8.53
N ASN A 556 -3.59 -19.69 -8.60
CA ASN A 556 -4.23 -18.59 -7.89
C ASN A 556 -5.09 -17.76 -8.85
N PHE A 557 -6.41 -17.74 -8.63
CA PHE A 557 -7.37 -17.00 -9.45
C PHE A 557 -7.36 -15.48 -9.18
N ASN A 558 -6.65 -15.02 -8.17
CA ASN A 558 -6.42 -13.61 -7.91
C ASN A 558 -5.15 -13.09 -8.62
N GLY A 559 -4.44 -13.96 -9.36
CA GLY A 559 -3.29 -13.58 -10.17
C GLY A 559 -3.68 -12.82 -11.42
N PHE A 560 -2.68 -12.20 -12.05
CA PHE A 560 -2.87 -11.42 -13.28
C PHE A 560 -3.12 -12.25 -14.55
N LEU A 561 -2.72 -13.53 -14.54
CA LEU A 561 -3.05 -14.55 -15.54
C LEU A 561 -3.56 -15.80 -14.83
N LEU A 562 -4.46 -16.53 -15.48
CA LEU A 562 -4.84 -17.86 -15.02
C LEU A 562 -3.87 -18.88 -15.62
N LEU A 563 -2.96 -19.38 -14.80
CA LEU A 563 -1.98 -20.41 -15.18
C LEU A 563 -2.28 -21.71 -14.45
N ASP A 564 -2.04 -22.85 -15.13
CA ASP A 564 -2.02 -24.15 -14.46
C ASP A 564 -0.70 -24.35 -13.67
N GLU A 565 -0.58 -25.48 -12.99
CA GLU A 565 0.58 -25.84 -12.20
C GLU A 565 1.87 -26.02 -13.04
N ASN A 566 1.73 -26.14 -14.34
CA ASN A 566 2.83 -26.22 -15.32
C ASN A 566 3.08 -24.89 -16.03
N TYR A 567 2.50 -23.78 -15.52
CA TYR A 567 2.60 -22.44 -16.10
C TYR A 567 2.00 -22.26 -17.50
N ASN A 568 1.10 -23.17 -17.93
CA ASN A 568 0.37 -23.00 -19.17
C ASN A 568 -0.82 -22.07 -18.96
N LEU A 569 -1.03 -21.15 -19.91
CA LEU A 569 -2.16 -20.24 -19.89
C LEU A 569 -3.50 -20.99 -19.95
N LYS A 570 -4.41 -20.66 -19.05
CA LYS A 570 -5.79 -21.17 -19.00
C LYS A 570 -6.84 -20.10 -19.30
N GLY A 571 -6.52 -18.83 -19.10
CA GLY A 571 -7.45 -17.74 -19.36
C GLY A 571 -6.93 -16.41 -18.83
N TYR A 572 -7.75 -15.38 -19.01
CA TYR A 572 -7.46 -14.03 -18.57
C TYR A 572 -8.47 -13.60 -17.51
N PRO A 573 -8.02 -13.13 -16.34
CA PRO A 573 -8.90 -12.52 -15.36
C PRO A 573 -9.54 -11.22 -15.89
N PRO A 574 -10.66 -10.77 -15.31
CA PRO A 574 -11.35 -9.57 -15.80
C PRO A 574 -10.51 -8.31 -15.67
N GLN A 575 -9.62 -8.22 -14.67
CA GLN A 575 -8.68 -7.12 -14.53
C GLN A 575 -7.65 -7.08 -15.67
N TYR A 576 -7.20 -8.22 -16.18
CA TYR A 576 -6.34 -8.27 -17.37
C TYR A 576 -7.06 -7.68 -18.60
N LEU A 577 -8.30 -8.08 -18.83
CA LEU A 577 -9.10 -7.62 -19.97
C LEU A 577 -9.47 -6.15 -19.85
N ALA A 578 -9.82 -5.68 -18.64
CA ALA A 578 -10.02 -4.26 -18.38
C ALA A 578 -8.73 -3.44 -18.58
N THR A 579 -7.58 -3.98 -18.18
CA THR A 579 -6.28 -3.35 -18.43
C THR A 579 -6.07 -3.10 -19.93
N GLN A 580 -6.41 -4.04 -20.80
CA GLN A 580 -6.30 -3.83 -22.25
C GLN A 580 -7.19 -2.67 -22.73
N VAL A 581 -8.39 -2.53 -22.18
CA VAL A 581 -9.29 -1.40 -22.50
C VAL A 581 -8.68 -0.07 -22.03
N ILE A 582 -8.10 -0.05 -20.85
CA ILE A 582 -7.45 1.16 -20.29
C ILE A 582 -6.20 1.53 -21.09
N THR A 583 -5.27 0.59 -21.27
CA THR A 583 -3.91 0.87 -21.76
C THR A 583 -3.80 0.96 -23.27
N LYS A 584 -4.75 0.41 -24.03
CA LYS A 584 -4.70 0.36 -25.51
C LYS A 584 -5.79 1.19 -26.18
N GLU A 585 -6.94 1.37 -25.50
CA GLU A 585 -8.10 2.00 -26.09
C GLU A 585 -8.40 3.38 -25.47
N TRP A 586 -8.40 3.49 -24.15
CA TRP A 586 -8.59 4.78 -23.49
C TRP A 586 -7.41 5.72 -23.73
N VAL A 587 -6.19 5.22 -23.56
CA VAL A 587 -4.98 5.97 -23.92
C VAL A 587 -4.36 5.42 -25.22
N GLN A 588 -3.49 6.18 -25.83
CA GLN A 588 -2.61 5.72 -26.88
C GLN A 588 -1.31 5.20 -26.24
N PRO A 589 -0.87 3.95 -26.48
CA PRO A 589 0.31 3.38 -25.83
C PRO A 589 1.62 3.90 -26.44
N VAL A 590 1.82 5.22 -26.39
CA VAL A 590 3.00 5.92 -26.89
C VAL A 590 3.58 6.84 -25.83
N ASP A 591 4.87 7.09 -25.90
CA ASP A 591 5.54 8.06 -25.02
C ASP A 591 5.27 9.48 -25.52
N ALA A 592 4.07 9.96 -25.23
CA ALA A 592 3.64 11.32 -25.57
C ALA A 592 2.60 11.81 -24.57
N PRO A 593 2.52 13.13 -24.35
CA PRO A 593 1.57 13.72 -23.40
C PRO A 593 0.12 13.45 -23.81
N HIS A 594 -0.66 12.93 -22.87
CA HIS A 594 -2.11 12.87 -22.90
C HIS A 594 -2.65 13.90 -21.93
N LYS A 595 -3.67 14.65 -22.32
CA LYS A 595 -4.32 15.61 -21.44
C LYS A 595 -5.62 15.02 -20.92
N LEU A 596 -5.77 14.95 -19.62
CA LEU A 596 -6.95 14.45 -18.95
C LEU A 596 -7.80 15.61 -18.44
N PHE A 597 -9.12 15.52 -18.63
CA PHE A 597 -10.07 16.55 -18.29
C PHE A 597 -11.09 16.04 -17.28
N LYS A 598 -11.60 16.94 -16.44
CA LYS A 598 -12.68 16.59 -15.50
C LYS A 598 -13.98 16.30 -16.24
N VAL A 599 -14.71 15.34 -15.72
CA VAL A 599 -16.01 14.92 -16.29
C VAL A 599 -17.05 14.89 -15.19
N SER A 600 -18.26 15.33 -15.49
CA SER A 600 -19.44 15.13 -14.66
C SER A 600 -20.44 14.21 -15.36
N SER A 601 -21.20 13.47 -14.57
CA SER A 601 -22.26 12.58 -15.03
C SER A 601 -23.51 12.85 -14.20
N ASP A 602 -24.66 12.87 -14.84
CA ASP A 602 -25.97 12.98 -14.20
C ASP A 602 -26.71 11.63 -14.07
N VAL A 603 -26.00 10.53 -14.38
CA VAL A 603 -26.54 9.18 -14.29
C VAL A 603 -26.50 8.71 -12.84
N THR A 604 -27.60 8.90 -12.14
CA THR A 604 -27.75 8.56 -10.72
C THR A 604 -28.96 7.67 -10.48
N ASP A 605 -28.96 6.96 -9.36
CA ASP A 605 -30.15 6.30 -8.86
C ASP A 605 -31.09 7.30 -8.13
N ALA A 606 -32.22 6.80 -7.62
CA ALA A 606 -33.18 7.60 -6.88
C ALA A 606 -32.66 8.16 -5.54
N ALA A 607 -31.58 7.60 -5.01
CA ALA A 607 -30.90 8.06 -3.80
C ALA A 607 -29.80 9.09 -4.11
N GLY A 608 -29.50 9.33 -5.39
CA GLY A 608 -28.44 10.22 -5.84
C GLY A 608 -27.07 9.54 -5.95
N THR A 609 -26.99 8.21 -5.82
CA THR A 609 -25.75 7.46 -6.02
C THR A 609 -25.34 7.54 -7.49
N LEU A 610 -24.12 7.94 -7.76
CA LEU A 610 -23.58 8.03 -9.11
C LEU A 610 -23.39 6.62 -9.69
N LEU A 611 -24.14 6.28 -10.73
CA LEU A 611 -24.11 4.95 -11.36
C LEU A 611 -23.09 4.84 -12.50
N VAL A 612 -22.82 5.94 -13.19
CA VAL A 612 -21.84 5.99 -14.28
C VAL A 612 -20.79 7.04 -13.99
N THR A 613 -19.53 6.63 -13.92
CA THR A 613 -18.37 7.51 -13.89
C THR A 613 -17.75 7.64 -15.28
N ALA A 614 -16.97 8.69 -15.51
CA ALA A 614 -16.35 8.91 -16.79
C ALA A 614 -15.01 9.65 -16.68
N TYR A 615 -14.09 9.35 -17.60
CA TYR A 615 -12.72 9.86 -17.64
C TYR A 615 -12.35 10.20 -19.08
N ALA A 616 -12.11 11.47 -19.38
CA ALA A 616 -11.90 11.96 -20.75
C ALA A 616 -10.45 12.38 -20.99
N VAL A 617 -9.89 11.92 -22.08
CA VAL A 617 -8.50 12.19 -22.49
C VAL A 617 -8.46 12.72 -23.92
N GLU A 618 -7.74 13.86 -24.11
CA GLU A 618 -7.26 14.29 -25.42
C GLU A 618 -5.94 13.56 -25.70
N ARG A 619 -5.93 12.74 -26.76
CA ARG A 619 -4.81 11.88 -27.13
C ARG A 619 -3.84 12.59 -28.07
N PRO A 620 -2.56 12.17 -28.13
CA PRO A 620 -1.57 12.75 -29.05
C PRO A 620 -1.91 12.63 -30.53
N ASP A 621 -2.75 11.63 -30.92
CA ASP A 621 -3.24 11.46 -32.30
C ASP A 621 -4.37 12.43 -32.67
N GLY A 622 -4.73 13.36 -31.77
CA GLY A 622 -5.80 14.31 -31.98
C GLY A 622 -7.21 13.78 -31.76
N GLN A 623 -7.34 12.49 -31.42
CA GLN A 623 -8.62 11.92 -31.01
C GLN A 623 -8.90 12.20 -29.54
N TRP A 624 -10.18 12.20 -29.20
CA TRP A 624 -10.65 12.13 -27.81
C TRP A 624 -11.09 10.70 -27.49
N SER A 625 -10.80 10.30 -26.28
CA SER A 625 -11.34 9.07 -25.72
C SER A 625 -12.01 9.35 -24.38
N VAL A 626 -13.17 8.73 -24.16
CA VAL A 626 -13.91 8.80 -22.91
C VAL A 626 -14.11 7.38 -22.42
N MET A 627 -13.51 7.05 -21.29
CA MET A 627 -13.76 5.81 -20.56
C MET A 627 -14.96 6.03 -19.64
N LEU A 628 -15.97 5.19 -19.79
CA LEU A 628 -17.25 5.24 -19.08
C LEU A 628 -17.39 3.94 -18.29
N VAL A 629 -17.58 4.04 -16.98
CA VAL A 629 -17.76 2.88 -16.10
C VAL A 629 -19.21 2.84 -15.63
N ASN A 630 -20.00 1.95 -16.23
CA ASN A 630 -21.36 1.70 -15.80
C ASN A 630 -21.36 0.71 -14.63
N ARG A 631 -21.55 1.23 -13.43
CA ARG A 631 -21.58 0.45 -12.18
C ARG A 631 -22.99 0.02 -11.79
N ASP A 632 -24.00 0.29 -12.64
CA ASP A 632 -25.33 -0.28 -12.44
C ASP A 632 -25.30 -1.77 -12.75
N GLN A 633 -25.61 -2.59 -11.74
CA GLN A 633 -25.58 -4.04 -11.86
C GLN A 633 -26.66 -4.57 -12.81
N TYR A 634 -27.78 -3.83 -12.98
CA TYR A 634 -29.00 -4.36 -13.56
C TYR A 634 -29.48 -3.63 -14.80
N ASN A 635 -29.00 -2.40 -15.04
CA ASN A 635 -29.55 -1.56 -16.10
C ASN A 635 -28.48 -1.08 -17.07
N ASP A 636 -28.82 -1.17 -18.35
CA ASP A 636 -28.13 -0.44 -19.40
C ASP A 636 -28.47 1.05 -19.29
N HIS A 637 -27.53 1.92 -19.62
CA HIS A 637 -27.75 3.34 -19.73
C HIS A 637 -27.50 3.83 -21.16
N ALA A 638 -28.20 4.89 -21.57
CA ALA A 638 -27.99 5.55 -22.86
C ALA A 638 -27.65 7.02 -22.59
N VAL A 639 -26.41 7.41 -22.87
CA VAL A 639 -25.88 8.72 -22.51
C VAL A 639 -25.50 9.55 -23.71
N LYS A 640 -25.70 10.87 -23.66
CA LYS A 640 -25.05 11.83 -24.54
C LYS A 640 -23.69 12.19 -23.97
N VAL A 641 -22.68 12.37 -24.82
CA VAL A 641 -21.35 12.88 -24.42
C VAL A 641 -21.19 14.28 -25.00
N VAL A 642 -20.98 15.25 -24.13
CA VAL A 642 -20.83 16.65 -24.49
C VAL A 642 -19.45 17.15 -24.04
N PHE A 643 -18.69 17.75 -24.91
CA PHE A 643 -17.42 18.42 -24.64
C PHE A 643 -17.67 19.91 -24.54
N ASN A 644 -17.90 20.39 -23.32
CA ASN A 644 -18.14 21.80 -23.05
C ASN A 644 -16.82 22.59 -23.00
N ASP A 645 -16.72 23.59 -23.83
CA ASP A 645 -15.60 24.54 -23.81
C ASP A 645 -16.14 25.87 -23.23
N PRO A 646 -15.98 26.13 -21.93
CA PRO A 646 -16.52 27.32 -21.30
C PRO A 646 -15.80 28.61 -21.73
N GLU A 647 -14.55 28.51 -22.18
CA GLU A 647 -13.78 29.68 -22.67
C GLU A 647 -14.29 30.13 -24.05
N ALA A 648 -14.53 29.17 -24.95
CA ALA A 648 -15.12 29.43 -26.25
C ALA A 648 -16.68 29.53 -26.20
N LYS A 649 -17.30 29.23 -25.06
CA LYS A 649 -18.76 29.19 -24.85
C LYS A 649 -19.49 28.32 -25.88
N ARG A 650 -18.96 27.11 -26.10
CA ARG A 650 -19.53 26.18 -27.08
C ARG A 650 -19.47 24.76 -26.59
N ASP A 651 -20.47 23.99 -27.03
CA ASP A 651 -20.49 22.53 -26.87
C ASP A 651 -20.04 21.87 -28.16
N ARG A 652 -19.26 20.80 -27.99
CA ARG A 652 -18.78 19.94 -29.08
C ARG A 652 -19.20 18.51 -28.80
N HIS A 653 -19.23 17.69 -29.84
CA HIS A 653 -19.65 16.29 -29.75
C HIS A 653 -18.69 15.41 -30.55
N PHE A 654 -18.69 14.11 -30.27
CA PHE A 654 -18.06 13.20 -31.20
C PHE A 654 -18.67 13.34 -32.59
N SER A 655 -17.83 13.32 -33.62
CA SER A 655 -18.20 13.51 -35.02
C SER A 655 -17.68 12.35 -35.89
N GLY A 656 -18.40 12.03 -36.95
CA GLY A 656 -18.03 10.94 -37.84
C GLY A 656 -18.17 9.57 -37.17
N GLN A 657 -17.22 8.69 -37.43
CA GLN A 657 -17.20 7.34 -36.83
C GLN A 657 -16.51 7.38 -35.48
N VAL A 658 -17.13 6.76 -34.48
CA VAL A 658 -16.65 6.60 -33.11
C VAL A 658 -16.44 5.11 -32.85
N ASP A 659 -15.23 4.71 -32.47
CA ASP A 659 -14.96 3.38 -31.98
C ASP A 659 -15.56 3.22 -30.58
N ARG A 660 -16.29 2.14 -30.38
CA ARG A 660 -16.85 1.76 -29.08
C ARG A 660 -16.32 0.40 -28.68
N ILE A 661 -15.49 0.38 -27.64
CA ILE A 661 -14.92 -0.84 -27.07
C ILE A 661 -15.58 -1.03 -25.70
N THR A 662 -16.12 -2.23 -25.46
CA THR A 662 -16.84 -2.53 -24.21
C THR A 662 -16.36 -3.84 -23.63
N PHE A 663 -16.16 -3.87 -22.31
CA PHE A 663 -15.90 -5.05 -21.52
C PHE A 663 -16.76 -5.01 -20.24
N GLY A 664 -17.49 -6.07 -19.99
CA GLY A 664 -18.38 -6.12 -18.82
C GLY A 664 -19.03 -7.48 -18.63
N SER A 665 -20.17 -7.48 -17.96
CA SER A 665 -20.91 -8.70 -17.61
C SER A 665 -21.43 -9.50 -18.82
N ALA A 666 -21.49 -8.87 -19.99
CA ALA A 666 -21.87 -9.57 -21.24
C ALA A 666 -20.70 -10.36 -21.83
N GLU A 667 -19.49 -9.90 -21.64
CA GLU A 667 -18.26 -10.52 -22.14
C GLU A 667 -17.61 -11.45 -21.11
N TYR A 668 -17.93 -11.31 -19.82
CA TYR A 668 -17.26 -12.06 -18.77
C TYR A 668 -18.21 -12.40 -17.61
N LEU A 669 -18.33 -13.69 -17.29
CA LEU A 669 -19.09 -14.19 -16.15
C LEU A 669 -18.26 -15.23 -15.39
N TRP A 670 -17.96 -14.93 -14.12
CA TRP A 670 -17.23 -15.86 -13.25
C TRP A 670 -18.17 -16.87 -12.59
N HIS A 671 -17.81 -18.14 -12.69
CA HIS A 671 -18.48 -19.26 -12.04
C HIS A 671 -17.56 -19.81 -10.93
N PRO A 672 -17.83 -19.53 -9.65
CA PRO A 672 -17.06 -20.08 -8.54
C PRO A 672 -17.38 -21.57 -8.36
N GLU A 673 -16.36 -22.42 -8.34
CA GLU A 673 -16.42 -23.85 -8.03
C GLU A 673 -15.56 -24.13 -6.80
N GLU A 674 -15.75 -25.31 -6.14
CA GLU A 674 -15.19 -25.60 -4.80
C GLU A 674 -13.67 -25.38 -4.66
N GLU A 675 -12.88 -25.64 -5.71
CA GLU A 675 -11.43 -25.46 -5.68
C GLU A 675 -10.89 -24.46 -6.71
N ARG A 676 -11.54 -24.33 -7.85
CA ARG A 676 -11.10 -23.48 -8.95
C ARG A 676 -12.31 -23.00 -9.74
N GLY A 677 -12.59 -21.73 -9.74
CA GLY A 677 -13.60 -21.17 -10.62
C GLY A 677 -13.17 -21.12 -12.08
N HIS A 678 -14.09 -20.80 -12.97
CA HIS A 678 -13.83 -20.51 -14.39
C HIS A 678 -14.72 -19.36 -14.86
N ALA A 679 -14.37 -18.78 -16.00
CA ALA A 679 -15.21 -17.79 -16.65
C ALA A 679 -15.92 -18.39 -17.88
N ASP A 680 -17.21 -18.10 -18.04
CA ASP A 680 -18.00 -18.42 -19.22
C ASP A 680 -19.19 -17.44 -19.32
N PRO A 681 -19.17 -16.48 -20.26
CA PRO A 681 -18.10 -16.16 -21.21
C PRO A 681 -16.82 -15.64 -20.52
N ASP A 682 -15.68 -15.68 -21.25
CA ASP A 682 -14.35 -15.30 -20.78
C ASP A 682 -13.68 -14.18 -21.60
N GLY A 683 -14.46 -13.31 -22.21
CA GLY A 683 -13.99 -12.19 -23.06
C GLY A 683 -13.77 -12.62 -24.51
N PRO A 684 -13.05 -11.86 -25.34
CA PRO A 684 -12.41 -10.56 -25.13
C PRO A 684 -13.37 -9.36 -25.10
N PRO A 685 -12.86 -8.12 -24.89
CA PRO A 685 -13.67 -6.92 -25.07
C PRO A 685 -14.30 -6.83 -26.44
N SER A 686 -15.58 -6.45 -26.51
CA SER A 686 -16.30 -6.28 -27.78
C SER A 686 -15.92 -4.94 -28.43
N ASN A 687 -15.87 -4.91 -29.76
CA ASN A 687 -15.55 -3.72 -30.55
C ASN A 687 -16.64 -3.47 -31.59
N SER A 688 -17.06 -2.22 -31.70
CA SER A 688 -18.06 -1.77 -32.68
C SER A 688 -17.81 -0.32 -33.05
N LYS A 689 -18.40 0.10 -34.20
CA LYS A 689 -18.38 1.50 -34.64
C LYS A 689 -19.80 2.06 -34.57
N VAL A 690 -19.90 3.28 -34.04
CA VAL A 690 -21.15 4.05 -33.97
C VAL A 690 -20.95 5.43 -34.60
N SER A 691 -22.03 6.04 -35.08
CA SER A 691 -21.96 7.40 -35.62
C SER A 691 -21.96 8.41 -34.49
N GLY A 692 -21.04 9.38 -34.53
CA GLY A 692 -21.08 10.56 -33.67
C GLY A 692 -22.13 11.56 -34.12
N GLY A 693 -22.49 12.53 -33.26
CA GLY A 693 -23.41 13.64 -33.55
C GLY A 693 -24.11 14.16 -32.29
N VAL A 694 -24.67 15.36 -32.38
CA VAL A 694 -25.34 16.07 -31.27
C VAL A 694 -26.47 15.25 -30.64
N GLU A 695 -27.22 14.51 -31.47
CA GLU A 695 -28.35 13.70 -31.02
C GLU A 695 -27.98 12.22 -30.77
N THR A 696 -26.70 11.89 -30.80
CA THR A 696 -26.27 10.49 -30.59
C THR A 696 -26.30 10.13 -29.11
N PHE A 697 -26.95 8.99 -28.82
CA PHE A 697 -26.90 8.32 -27.54
C PHE A 697 -26.00 7.10 -27.61
N TYR A 698 -25.06 7.00 -26.69
CA TYR A 698 -24.16 5.87 -26.59
C TYR A 698 -24.70 4.89 -25.55
N LYS A 699 -24.93 3.66 -25.98
CA LYS A 699 -25.39 2.60 -25.10
C LYS A 699 -24.21 2.10 -24.24
N LEU A 700 -24.40 2.10 -22.93
CA LEU A 700 -23.51 1.54 -21.93
C LEU A 700 -24.20 0.30 -21.32
N PRO A 701 -23.74 -0.91 -21.63
CA PRO A 701 -24.31 -2.10 -21.01
C PRO A 701 -24.16 -2.08 -19.48
N MET A 702 -25.04 -2.76 -18.78
CA MET A 702 -24.94 -2.94 -17.33
C MET A 702 -23.59 -3.54 -16.97
N ALA A 703 -23.06 -3.15 -15.80
CA ALA A 703 -21.79 -3.70 -15.26
C ALA A 703 -20.66 -3.74 -16.30
N SER A 704 -20.34 -2.59 -16.91
CA SER A 704 -19.35 -2.54 -18.01
C SER A 704 -18.42 -1.32 -17.95
N VAL A 705 -17.24 -1.50 -18.51
CA VAL A 705 -16.32 -0.42 -18.92
C VAL A 705 -16.45 -0.24 -20.42
N THR A 706 -16.78 0.97 -20.86
CA THR A 706 -16.89 1.32 -22.29
C THR A 706 -15.98 2.48 -22.62
N VAL A 707 -15.14 2.32 -23.64
CA VAL A 707 -14.35 3.41 -24.21
C VAL A 707 -14.99 3.88 -25.52
N LEU A 708 -15.29 5.17 -25.60
CA LEU A 708 -15.66 5.85 -26.83
C LEU A 708 -14.46 6.64 -27.31
N ARG A 709 -14.07 6.42 -28.57
CA ARG A 709 -12.90 7.07 -29.16
C ARG A 709 -13.21 7.61 -30.56
N GLY A 710 -12.88 8.88 -30.81
CA GLY A 710 -13.13 9.52 -32.09
C GLY A 710 -12.73 10.98 -32.14
N SER A 711 -13.02 11.62 -33.28
CA SER A 711 -12.84 13.05 -33.43
C SER A 711 -13.99 13.82 -32.78
N VAL A 712 -13.71 15.02 -32.28
CA VAL A 712 -14.69 15.91 -31.69
C VAL A 712 -14.82 17.17 -32.55
N GLY A 713 -16.02 17.57 -32.86
CA GLY A 713 -16.32 18.71 -33.73
C GLY A 713 -17.56 19.48 -33.31
N ASP A 714 -17.80 20.59 -33.98
CA ASP A 714 -18.88 21.55 -33.70
C ASP A 714 -20.24 21.18 -34.36
N GLN A 715 -20.44 19.91 -34.79
CA GLN A 715 -21.66 19.49 -35.53
C GLN A 715 -22.78 19.10 -34.59
#